data_aa3dc18ca88caa0f4b5362c5970729a6
#
_entry.id   aa3dc18ca88caa0f4b5362c5970729a6
#
_cell.length_a   1.000
_cell.length_b   1.000
_cell.length_c   1.000
_cell.angle_alpha   90.00
_cell.angle_beta   90.00
_cell.angle_gamma   90.00
#
_symmetry.space_group_name_H-M   'P 1'
#
loop_
_entity.id
_entity.type
_entity.pdbx_description
1 polymer ?
#
loop_
_entity_poly.entity_id
_entity_poly.type
_entity_poly.pdbx_seq_one_letter_code
_entity_poly.pdbx_strand_id
1 'polypeptide(L)'
;MPQTYACRECGRTYSFEEYEESRFCRDCAVYLMPESKVVKSLKKIRKAVKSKVSEKGVLPENYELRKGQMEFIHEATEALKNKEVFMGSAPCGIGKSLASLLAVLPQLEKNKLIVCFRTRSQLHIYLKELKALSRGLSVVSFFSKQDMCPLQIKVSLSYFDFFEECKRLKDNCESSTKPYCKFYWNNIRAKKQADELALDYAQKILPPNEAVELMAMRGFCAYEALRRILNQVNVFLGTYHYVFDAEIRHALLKSFGVDLSRVFLIVDEAHNLPSFARELLSDKLTRYTVESALKETDGFSHDSLALVREYLSILIEQVFQHAQRILKSEELKQLNPQEISDLFLAGSGVSGLEAAGILQEYGEYVKKERLESGSERILSYNYRVGTFMENFLGNDGMEHIHLISKDKNNRIALEVRSFDGRMVTNPVLRQTRGSVLMSGFLSPPEVYRDLTLSEPSNVCLKEFDSPFPPENRLIIVATDVSSEFKRRNSEMLDKWRNYIETISDANQGNMAVFFTSYGLMHKVLPLMRTNRKMIVELQKTRRSEVIEQMARRSDNMLFGVMGGKLSEGIDYPNNILTCVVAVGLPYATWDVYQKALMEHLEHQFPQKGRTYAYSAPAILRLIQTCGRVHRSANDKGCIVILDERVAHPNIKQQLPVYFQKEMKIAKNAVDCNELIKGFWKKAACTKT
;
A
#
# COMPACT_ATOMS: atom_id res chain seq x y z
N MET A 1 -35.77 -8.91 -32.62
CA MET A 1 -34.95 -9.37 -31.48
C MET A 1 -34.54 -10.79 -31.77
N PRO A 2 -33.38 -11.27 -31.41
CA PRO A 2 -33.00 -12.67 -31.61
C PRO A 2 -33.93 -13.50 -30.75
N GLN A 3 -34.61 -14.43 -31.38
CA GLN A 3 -35.65 -15.22 -30.72
C GLN A 3 -35.08 -16.43 -30.01
N THR A 4 -33.80 -16.76 -30.17
CA THR A 4 -33.16 -17.92 -29.57
C THR A 4 -31.76 -17.59 -29.02
N TYR A 5 -31.43 -18.22 -27.90
CA TYR A 5 -30.15 -18.19 -27.23
C TYR A 5 -29.56 -19.59 -27.24
N ALA A 6 -28.27 -19.71 -27.41
CA ALA A 6 -27.61 -21.01 -27.45
C ALA A 6 -26.58 -21.15 -26.34
N CYS A 7 -26.47 -22.36 -25.79
CA CYS A 7 -25.36 -22.74 -24.94
C CYS A 7 -24.14 -23.01 -25.80
N ARG A 8 -23.06 -22.37 -25.47
CA ARG A 8 -21.80 -22.39 -26.19
C ARG A 8 -21.02 -23.70 -26.01
N GLU A 9 -21.33 -24.43 -24.95
CA GLU A 9 -20.67 -25.69 -24.59
C GLU A 9 -21.36 -26.90 -25.22
N CYS A 10 -22.65 -27.03 -24.99
CA CYS A 10 -23.41 -28.23 -25.45
C CYS A 10 -24.28 -27.94 -26.70
N GLY A 11 -24.31 -26.72 -27.21
CA GLY A 11 -25.11 -26.37 -28.38
C GLY A 11 -26.62 -26.27 -28.14
N ARG A 12 -27.12 -26.51 -26.91
CA ARG A 12 -28.56 -26.49 -26.61
C ARG A 12 -29.08 -25.07 -26.79
N THR A 13 -30.19 -24.93 -27.48
CA THR A 13 -30.89 -23.68 -27.72
C THR A 13 -32.00 -23.45 -26.71
N TYR A 14 -32.24 -22.19 -26.35
CA TYR A 14 -33.21 -21.74 -25.37
C TYR A 14 -34.08 -20.64 -26.00
N SER A 15 -35.36 -20.62 -25.66
CA SER A 15 -36.26 -19.52 -26.02
C SER A 15 -35.94 -18.26 -25.21
N PHE A 16 -36.55 -17.14 -25.59
CA PHE A 16 -36.37 -15.86 -24.84
C PHE A 16 -36.94 -16.00 -23.40
N GLU A 17 -38.01 -16.71 -23.22
CA GLU A 17 -38.63 -16.93 -21.92
C GLU A 17 -37.73 -17.77 -21.01
N GLU A 18 -37.18 -18.87 -21.52
CA GLU A 18 -36.19 -19.68 -20.77
C GLU A 18 -34.91 -18.92 -20.45
N TYR A 19 -34.50 -17.96 -21.27
CA TYR A 19 -33.39 -17.06 -21.02
C TYR A 19 -33.69 -16.04 -19.89
N GLU A 20 -34.93 -15.54 -19.82
CA GLU A 20 -35.33 -14.64 -18.71
C GLU A 20 -35.45 -15.37 -17.37
N GLU A 21 -35.90 -16.65 -17.36
CA GLU A 21 -35.91 -17.45 -16.16
C GLU A 21 -34.52 -17.87 -15.66
N SER A 22 -33.63 -18.21 -16.59
CA SER A 22 -32.24 -18.57 -16.24
C SER A 22 -31.31 -18.17 -17.36
N ARG A 23 -30.52 -17.14 -17.12
CA ARG A 23 -29.51 -16.67 -18.06
C ARG A 23 -28.37 -17.65 -18.31
N PHE A 24 -28.44 -18.84 -17.71
CA PHE A 24 -27.41 -19.88 -17.76
C PHE A 24 -27.99 -21.19 -18.28
N CYS A 25 -27.17 -21.92 -19.04
CA CYS A 25 -27.50 -23.29 -19.49
C CYS A 25 -27.68 -24.20 -18.27
N ARG A 26 -28.80 -24.97 -18.24
CA ARG A 26 -29.13 -25.86 -17.12
C ARG A 26 -28.12 -27.00 -16.93
N ASP A 27 -27.46 -27.46 -18.01
CA ASP A 27 -26.51 -28.57 -17.94
C ASP A 27 -25.06 -28.11 -17.78
N CYS A 28 -24.69 -26.98 -18.35
CA CYS A 28 -23.31 -26.53 -18.41
C CYS A 28 -23.00 -25.35 -17.46
N ALA A 29 -24.03 -24.76 -16.82
CA ALA A 29 -23.93 -23.57 -15.98
C ALA A 29 -23.24 -22.34 -16.69
N VAL A 30 -23.25 -22.29 -18.00
CA VAL A 30 -22.64 -21.27 -18.84
C VAL A 30 -23.69 -20.26 -19.27
N TYR A 31 -23.33 -18.98 -19.28
CA TYR A 31 -24.19 -17.88 -19.67
C TYR A 31 -24.63 -18.03 -21.15
N LEU A 32 -25.93 -17.95 -21.40
CA LEU A 32 -26.51 -18.06 -22.72
C LEU A 32 -26.31 -16.80 -23.54
N MET A 33 -25.95 -16.90 -24.80
CA MET A 33 -25.71 -15.77 -25.71
C MET A 33 -26.61 -15.82 -26.95
N PRO A 34 -26.97 -14.68 -27.54
CA PRO A 34 -27.67 -14.65 -28.82
C PRO A 34 -26.90 -15.44 -29.88
N GLU A 35 -27.55 -16.36 -30.54
CA GLU A 35 -26.97 -17.30 -31.51
C GLU A 35 -26.15 -16.60 -32.63
N SER A 36 -26.60 -15.42 -33.06
CA SER A 36 -25.92 -14.60 -34.07
C SER A 36 -24.56 -14.01 -33.65
N LYS A 37 -24.28 -13.88 -32.34
CA LYS A 37 -23.00 -13.34 -31.82
C LYS A 37 -21.93 -14.41 -31.66
N VAL A 38 -22.31 -15.67 -31.46
CA VAL A 38 -21.39 -16.78 -31.22
C VAL A 38 -20.56 -17.11 -32.46
N VAL A 39 -21.15 -17.05 -33.65
CA VAL A 39 -20.49 -17.41 -34.93
C VAL A 39 -19.51 -16.36 -35.44
N LYS A 40 -19.75 -15.07 -35.17
CA LYS A 40 -18.89 -13.97 -35.65
C LYS A 40 -17.61 -13.78 -34.84
N SER A 41 -17.62 -14.11 -33.55
CA SER A 41 -16.45 -13.89 -32.66
C SER A 41 -15.32 -14.92 -32.89
N LEU A 42 -15.65 -16.17 -33.21
CA LEU A 42 -14.66 -17.23 -33.42
C LEU A 42 -13.80 -17.08 -34.70
N LYS A 43 -14.32 -16.44 -35.75
CA LYS A 43 -13.58 -16.17 -36.99
C LYS A 43 -12.62 -14.98 -36.90
N LYS A 44 -12.91 -13.98 -36.04
CA LYS A 44 -12.03 -12.81 -35.84
C LYS A 44 -10.79 -13.11 -34.99
N ILE A 45 -10.89 -14.04 -34.06
CA ILE A 45 -9.80 -14.39 -33.10
C ILE A 45 -8.64 -15.14 -33.80
N ARG A 46 -8.92 -15.98 -34.81
CA ARG A 46 -7.89 -16.71 -35.54
C ARG A 46 -7.02 -15.84 -36.47
N LYS A 47 -7.46 -14.67 -36.89
CA LYS A 47 -6.73 -13.78 -37.80
C LYS A 47 -5.81 -12.77 -37.11
N ALA A 48 -6.03 -12.49 -35.80
CA ALA A 48 -5.26 -11.50 -35.04
C ALA A 48 -3.94 -12.03 -34.43
N VAL A 49 -3.74 -13.35 -34.41
CA VAL A 49 -2.57 -13.99 -33.77
C VAL A 49 -1.31 -14.03 -34.66
N LYS A 50 -1.40 -13.57 -35.91
CA LYS A 50 -0.29 -13.63 -36.90
C LYS A 50 0.17 -12.29 -37.44
N SER A 51 0.24 -11.22 -36.67
CA SER A 51 0.95 -10.01 -37.13
C SER A 51 2.15 -9.73 -36.23
N LYS A 52 3.30 -9.77 -36.86
CA LYS A 52 4.65 -9.54 -36.34
C LYS A 52 4.73 -8.31 -35.42
N VAL A 53 5.40 -8.49 -34.29
CA VAL A 53 5.98 -7.41 -33.50
C VAL A 53 6.95 -6.65 -34.39
N SER A 54 6.62 -5.45 -34.82
CA SER A 54 7.53 -4.57 -35.55
C SER A 54 8.32 -3.72 -34.56
N GLU A 55 9.61 -3.64 -34.77
CA GLU A 55 10.65 -3.02 -33.92
C GLU A 55 10.57 -1.48 -33.83
N LYS A 56 9.51 -0.84 -34.18
CA LYS A 56 9.38 0.64 -34.10
C LYS A 56 8.05 1.06 -33.46
N GLY A 57 8.15 1.72 -32.29
CA GLY A 57 7.08 2.53 -31.75
C GLY A 57 6.33 1.98 -30.56
N VAL A 58 6.96 2.02 -29.38
CA VAL A 58 6.29 1.76 -28.09
C VAL A 58 5.38 2.93 -27.70
N LEU A 59 5.59 4.12 -28.27
CA LEU A 59 4.77 5.32 -28.01
C LEU A 59 3.74 5.56 -29.13
N PRO A 60 2.54 6.09 -28.82
CA PRO A 60 1.64 6.64 -29.81
C PRO A 60 2.34 7.76 -30.62
N GLU A 61 2.10 7.85 -31.94
CA GLU A 61 2.79 8.78 -32.86
C GLU A 61 2.71 10.27 -32.45
N ASN A 62 1.75 10.65 -31.63
CA ASN A 62 1.52 12.04 -31.19
C ASN A 62 1.80 12.27 -29.70
N TYR A 63 2.56 11.38 -29.04
CA TYR A 63 2.85 11.54 -27.60
C TYR A 63 4.12 12.37 -27.38
N GLU A 64 3.97 13.55 -26.79
CA GLU A 64 5.08 14.39 -26.37
C GLU A 64 5.53 14.04 -24.94
N LEU A 65 6.80 13.69 -24.81
CA LEU A 65 7.40 13.41 -23.51
C LEU A 65 7.59 14.71 -22.70
N ARG A 66 7.27 14.67 -21.43
CA ARG A 66 7.43 15.80 -20.51
C ARG A 66 8.91 16.07 -20.21
N LYS A 67 9.22 17.30 -19.78
CA LYS A 67 10.56 17.67 -19.32
C LYS A 67 10.99 16.71 -18.19
N GLY A 68 12.23 16.20 -18.26
CA GLY A 68 12.79 15.22 -17.31
C GLY A 68 12.39 13.77 -17.56
N GLN A 69 11.34 13.51 -18.36
CA GLN A 69 10.88 12.14 -18.64
C GLN A 69 11.89 11.37 -19.51
N MET A 70 12.47 12.01 -20.52
CA MET A 70 13.53 11.42 -21.36
C MET A 70 14.77 11.05 -20.56
N GLU A 71 15.20 11.95 -19.66
CA GLU A 71 16.34 11.70 -18.78
C GLU A 71 16.06 10.51 -17.86
N PHE A 72 14.87 10.44 -17.26
CA PHE A 72 14.46 9.30 -16.44
C PHE A 72 14.51 7.99 -17.22
N ILE A 73 13.95 7.95 -18.44
CA ILE A 73 13.95 6.76 -19.30
C ILE A 73 15.38 6.35 -19.62
N HIS A 74 16.24 7.29 -19.98
CA HIS A 74 17.63 7.02 -20.32
C HIS A 74 18.39 6.42 -19.14
N GLU A 75 18.39 7.09 -18.00
CA GLU A 75 19.12 6.64 -16.80
C GLU A 75 18.62 5.28 -16.29
N ALA A 76 17.30 5.10 -16.24
CA ALA A 76 16.73 3.80 -15.85
C ALA A 76 17.07 2.69 -16.86
N THR A 77 17.08 2.98 -18.16
CA THR A 77 17.43 1.99 -19.20
C THR A 77 18.88 1.57 -19.08
N GLU A 78 19.81 2.51 -18.88
CA GLU A 78 21.23 2.19 -18.74
C GLU A 78 21.51 1.39 -17.45
N ALA A 79 20.90 1.78 -16.31
CA ALA A 79 21.00 1.00 -15.08
C ALA A 79 20.52 -0.45 -15.26
N LEU A 80 19.38 -0.65 -15.93
CA LEU A 80 18.83 -1.98 -16.19
C LEU A 80 19.74 -2.83 -17.11
N LYS A 81 20.39 -2.24 -18.12
CA LYS A 81 21.36 -2.94 -18.97
C LYS A 81 22.57 -3.42 -18.16
N ASN A 82 23.02 -2.61 -17.21
CA ASN A 82 24.12 -2.91 -16.31
C ASN A 82 23.72 -3.86 -15.17
N LYS A 83 22.46 -4.28 -15.09
CA LYS A 83 21.89 -5.07 -13.99
C LYS A 83 21.97 -4.36 -12.63
N GLU A 84 21.89 -3.07 -12.63
CA GLU A 84 21.84 -2.24 -11.42
C GLU A 84 20.41 -2.05 -10.95
N VAL A 85 20.26 -1.70 -9.66
CA VAL A 85 19.02 -1.19 -9.13
C VAL A 85 18.95 0.31 -9.38
N PHE A 86 18.02 0.75 -10.22
CA PHE A 86 17.76 2.16 -10.42
C PHE A 86 16.86 2.71 -9.31
N MET A 87 17.29 3.76 -8.62
CA MET A 87 16.49 4.49 -7.63
C MET A 87 16.31 5.94 -8.07
N GLY A 88 15.10 6.28 -8.51
CA GLY A 88 14.76 7.59 -9.05
C GLY A 88 13.89 8.42 -8.11
N SER A 89 14.42 9.53 -7.57
CA SER A 89 13.65 10.58 -6.91
C SER A 89 13.13 11.55 -7.96
N ALA A 90 11.87 11.37 -8.36
CA ALA A 90 11.29 12.14 -9.44
C ALA A 90 9.97 12.81 -8.98
N PRO A 91 9.92 14.14 -8.86
CA PRO A 91 8.73 14.86 -8.39
C PRO A 91 7.44 14.50 -9.14
N CYS A 92 6.30 14.76 -8.50
CA CYS A 92 5.00 14.59 -9.15
C CYS A 92 4.98 15.36 -10.48
N GLY A 93 4.23 14.87 -11.47
CA GLY A 93 4.10 15.53 -12.77
C GLY A 93 5.11 15.11 -13.85
N ILE A 94 6.26 14.53 -13.50
CA ILE A 94 7.22 13.98 -14.50
C ILE A 94 6.59 12.88 -15.35
N GLY A 95 5.64 12.11 -14.81
CA GLY A 95 5.08 10.94 -15.49
C GLY A 95 5.90 9.67 -15.25
N LYS A 96 6.33 9.46 -14.01
CA LYS A 96 7.16 8.32 -13.57
C LYS A 96 6.66 6.96 -14.04
N SER A 97 5.35 6.71 -13.90
CA SER A 97 4.76 5.40 -14.24
C SER A 97 4.96 5.05 -15.71
N LEU A 98 4.70 6.00 -16.61
CA LEU A 98 4.97 5.83 -18.03
C LEU A 98 6.47 5.70 -18.31
N ALA A 99 7.31 6.55 -17.70
CA ALA A 99 8.75 6.54 -17.91
C ALA A 99 9.38 5.21 -17.49
N SER A 100 8.97 4.64 -16.34
CA SER A 100 9.45 3.34 -15.89
C SER A 100 9.04 2.19 -16.81
N LEU A 101 7.81 2.22 -17.34
CA LEU A 101 7.36 1.25 -18.34
C LEU A 101 8.17 1.36 -19.64
N LEU A 102 8.42 2.58 -20.14
CA LEU A 102 9.21 2.81 -21.34
C LEU A 102 10.68 2.40 -21.19
N ALA A 103 11.24 2.46 -19.99
CA ALA A 103 12.59 1.97 -19.71
C ALA A 103 12.66 0.43 -19.71
N VAL A 104 11.63 -0.27 -19.26
CA VAL A 104 11.63 -1.72 -19.07
C VAL A 104 11.10 -2.48 -20.30
N LEU A 105 9.96 -2.06 -20.87
CA LEU A 105 9.25 -2.81 -21.91
C LEU A 105 10.11 -3.15 -23.15
N PRO A 106 11.00 -2.25 -23.64
CA PRO A 106 11.88 -2.58 -24.79
C PRO A 106 12.89 -3.70 -24.49
N GLN A 107 13.16 -3.97 -23.20
CA GLN A 107 14.13 -4.97 -22.74
C GLN A 107 13.46 -6.28 -22.30
N LEU A 108 12.14 -6.37 -22.40
CA LEU A 108 11.38 -7.47 -21.82
C LEU A 108 11.69 -8.82 -22.49
N GLU A 109 11.75 -8.87 -23.82
CA GLU A 109 12.02 -10.09 -24.61
C GLU A 109 11.28 -11.32 -24.07
N LYS A 110 12.07 -12.31 -23.56
CA LYS A 110 11.56 -13.54 -22.91
C LYS A 110 11.39 -13.38 -21.38
N ASN A 111 11.73 -12.23 -20.83
CA ASN A 111 11.60 -11.95 -19.41
C ASN A 111 10.17 -11.47 -19.08
N LYS A 112 9.87 -11.34 -17.79
CA LYS A 112 8.59 -10.90 -17.30
C LYS A 112 8.74 -9.56 -16.57
N LEU A 113 7.65 -8.80 -16.49
CA LEU A 113 7.60 -7.57 -15.70
C LEU A 113 6.64 -7.76 -14.53
N ILE A 114 7.09 -7.42 -13.33
CA ILE A 114 6.24 -7.22 -12.17
C ILE A 114 6.28 -5.73 -11.81
N VAL A 115 5.09 -5.12 -11.69
CA VAL A 115 4.93 -3.78 -11.14
C VAL A 115 4.25 -3.91 -9.80
N CYS A 116 4.88 -3.43 -8.75
CA CYS A 116 4.29 -3.44 -7.42
C CYS A 116 4.15 -2.03 -6.83
N PHE A 117 3.08 -1.84 -6.08
CA PHE A 117 2.69 -0.56 -5.49
C PHE A 117 2.09 -0.77 -4.09
N ARG A 118 2.04 0.30 -3.30
CA ARG A 118 1.51 0.25 -1.94
C ARG A 118 -0.01 0.11 -1.89
N THR A 119 -0.73 0.81 -2.78
CA THR A 119 -2.19 0.93 -2.73
C THR A 119 -2.85 0.60 -4.06
N ARG A 120 -4.08 0.09 -3.99
CA ARG A 120 -4.89 -0.29 -5.17
C ARG A 120 -5.21 0.88 -6.11
N SER A 121 -5.24 2.11 -5.60
CA SER A 121 -5.52 3.29 -6.42
C SER A 121 -4.47 3.54 -7.51
N GLN A 122 -3.23 3.11 -7.29
CA GLN A 122 -2.15 3.24 -8.27
C GLN A 122 -2.32 2.30 -9.46
N LEU A 123 -3.01 1.17 -9.29
CA LEU A 123 -3.27 0.20 -10.34
C LEU A 123 -3.88 0.84 -11.60
N HIS A 124 -4.87 1.72 -11.43
CA HIS A 124 -5.57 2.34 -12.56
C HIS A 124 -4.65 3.18 -13.44
N ILE A 125 -3.61 3.79 -12.85
CA ILE A 125 -2.60 4.56 -13.61
C ILE A 125 -1.83 3.62 -14.54
N TYR A 126 -1.31 2.51 -14.00
CA TYR A 126 -0.57 1.53 -14.80
C TYR A 126 -1.42 0.84 -15.86
N LEU A 127 -2.66 0.50 -15.55
CA LEU A 127 -3.58 -0.07 -16.53
C LEU A 127 -3.83 0.89 -17.70
N LYS A 128 -4.02 2.19 -17.41
CA LYS A 128 -4.20 3.23 -18.42
C LYS A 128 -2.97 3.35 -19.32
N GLU A 129 -1.78 3.46 -18.72
CA GLU A 129 -0.53 3.60 -19.47
C GLU A 129 -0.22 2.34 -20.29
N LEU A 130 -0.38 1.15 -19.73
CA LEU A 130 -0.20 -0.11 -20.44
C LEU A 130 -1.19 -0.29 -21.60
N LYS A 131 -2.44 0.12 -21.43
CA LYS A 131 -3.43 0.15 -22.55
C LYS A 131 -2.97 1.06 -23.67
N ALA A 132 -2.40 2.21 -23.36
CA ALA A 132 -1.90 3.17 -24.36
C ALA A 132 -0.65 2.64 -25.09
N LEU A 133 0.24 1.91 -24.37
CA LEU A 133 1.48 1.34 -24.91
C LEU A 133 1.30 -0.02 -25.61
N SER A 134 0.15 -0.68 -25.43
CA SER A 134 -0.02 -2.10 -25.71
C SER A 134 -0.26 -2.40 -27.19
N ARG A 135 0.79 -2.77 -27.91
CA ARG A 135 0.67 -3.62 -29.09
C ARG A 135 1.19 -5.01 -28.77
N GLY A 136 0.28 -5.91 -28.27
CA GLY A 136 0.63 -7.32 -28.01
C GLY A 136 1.05 -7.70 -26.60
N LEU A 137 0.90 -6.82 -25.62
CA LEU A 137 1.12 -7.16 -24.21
C LEU A 137 -0.10 -7.88 -23.63
N SER A 138 0.17 -8.84 -22.75
CA SER A 138 -0.81 -9.44 -21.86
C SER A 138 -0.50 -9.06 -20.42
N VAL A 139 -1.50 -8.53 -19.72
CA VAL A 139 -1.36 -7.97 -18.39
C VAL A 139 -2.39 -8.59 -17.46
N VAL A 140 -1.96 -9.09 -16.32
CA VAL A 140 -2.82 -9.55 -15.24
C VAL A 140 -2.58 -8.72 -14.00
N SER A 141 -3.66 -8.35 -13.33
CA SER A 141 -3.61 -7.66 -12.05
C SER A 141 -4.48 -8.38 -11.02
N PHE A 142 -3.96 -8.48 -9.79
CA PHE A 142 -4.70 -9.07 -8.68
C PHE A 142 -4.98 -8.05 -7.58
N PHE A 143 -6.19 -8.17 -7.04
CA PHE A 143 -6.51 -7.81 -5.67
C PHE A 143 -6.33 -9.02 -4.76
N SER A 144 -6.77 -8.95 -3.51
CA SER A 144 -6.80 -10.16 -2.68
C SER A 144 -7.74 -11.21 -3.28
N LYS A 145 -7.46 -12.48 -3.02
CA LYS A 145 -8.32 -13.58 -3.46
C LYS A 145 -9.76 -13.40 -2.99
N GLN A 146 -9.96 -12.85 -1.80
CA GLN A 146 -11.26 -12.53 -1.23
C GLN A 146 -12.00 -11.46 -2.05
N ASP A 147 -11.31 -10.38 -2.42
CA ASP A 147 -11.93 -9.31 -3.25
C ASP A 147 -12.30 -9.79 -4.64
N MET A 148 -11.56 -10.76 -5.17
CA MET A 148 -11.80 -11.35 -6.50
C MET A 148 -12.78 -12.53 -6.48
N CYS A 149 -13.38 -12.84 -5.35
CA CYS A 149 -14.39 -13.90 -5.25
C CYS A 149 -15.78 -13.39 -5.63
N PRO A 150 -16.52 -14.06 -6.52
CA PRO A 150 -17.89 -13.69 -6.86
C PRO A 150 -18.93 -14.11 -5.82
N LEU A 151 -18.56 -14.99 -4.87
CA LEU A 151 -19.48 -15.47 -3.84
C LEU A 151 -19.68 -14.42 -2.73
N GLN A 152 -20.86 -14.41 -2.12
CA GLN A 152 -21.18 -13.48 -1.03
C GLN A 152 -20.46 -13.79 0.28
N ILE A 153 -19.93 -15.00 0.46
CA ILE A 153 -19.13 -15.40 1.63
C ILE A 153 -17.97 -14.46 1.93
N LYS A 154 -17.49 -13.75 0.92
CA LYS A 154 -16.40 -12.76 1.07
C LYS A 154 -16.72 -11.60 2.03
N VAL A 155 -18.00 -11.33 2.28
CA VAL A 155 -18.44 -10.18 3.10
C VAL A 155 -18.47 -10.51 4.59
N SER A 156 -18.74 -11.78 4.93
CA SER A 156 -18.96 -12.24 6.31
C SER A 156 -17.71 -12.80 6.98
N LEU A 157 -16.71 -13.22 6.20
CA LEU A 157 -15.51 -13.89 6.71
C LEU A 157 -14.32 -12.95 6.85
N SER A 158 -13.45 -13.21 7.84
CA SER A 158 -12.12 -12.64 7.86
C SER A 158 -11.30 -13.12 6.65
N TYR A 159 -10.21 -12.41 6.32
CA TYR A 159 -9.37 -12.80 5.16
C TYR A 159 -8.89 -14.25 5.24
N PHE A 160 -8.49 -14.68 6.41
CA PHE A 160 -7.96 -16.03 6.62
C PHE A 160 -9.07 -17.10 6.61
N ASP A 161 -10.18 -16.86 7.30
CA ASP A 161 -11.33 -17.77 7.26
C ASP A 161 -11.86 -17.94 5.83
N PHE A 162 -11.86 -16.84 5.05
CA PHE A 162 -12.20 -16.89 3.63
C PHE A 162 -11.24 -17.79 2.84
N PHE A 163 -9.93 -17.70 3.11
CA PHE A 163 -8.93 -18.46 2.36
C PHE A 163 -9.13 -19.96 2.56
N GLU A 164 -9.34 -20.39 3.79
CA GLU A 164 -9.59 -21.78 4.14
C GLU A 164 -10.94 -22.28 3.64
N GLU A 165 -12.01 -21.48 3.78
CA GLU A 165 -13.32 -21.82 3.21
C GLU A 165 -13.27 -21.95 1.69
N CYS A 166 -12.55 -21.05 1.01
CA CYS A 166 -12.33 -21.18 -0.42
C CYS A 166 -11.58 -22.48 -0.77
N LYS A 167 -10.59 -22.89 0.04
CA LYS A 167 -9.87 -24.15 -0.13
C LYS A 167 -10.83 -25.34 0.03
N ARG A 168 -11.59 -25.38 1.13
CA ARG A 168 -12.58 -26.42 1.42
C ARG A 168 -13.60 -26.59 0.29
N LEU A 169 -14.17 -25.48 -0.18
CA LEU A 169 -15.14 -25.48 -1.29
C LEU A 169 -14.53 -25.95 -2.62
N LYS A 170 -13.23 -25.77 -2.81
CA LYS A 170 -12.50 -26.26 -3.98
C LYS A 170 -12.23 -27.75 -3.88
N ASP A 171 -11.81 -28.23 -2.71
CA ASP A 171 -11.50 -29.63 -2.46
C ASP A 171 -12.76 -30.51 -2.55
N ASN A 172 -13.93 -29.95 -2.24
CA ASN A 172 -15.22 -30.63 -2.34
C ASN A 172 -15.80 -30.69 -3.77
N CYS A 173 -15.13 -30.16 -4.78
CA CYS A 173 -15.69 -30.09 -6.15
C CYS A 173 -15.99 -31.46 -6.78
N GLU A 174 -15.38 -32.54 -6.30
CA GLU A 174 -15.62 -33.90 -6.75
C GLU A 174 -16.65 -34.64 -5.87
N SER A 175 -17.12 -34.02 -4.79
CA SER A 175 -18.12 -34.62 -3.89
C SER A 175 -19.55 -34.39 -4.39
N SER A 176 -20.37 -35.43 -4.38
CA SER A 176 -21.79 -35.32 -4.72
C SER A 176 -22.68 -34.81 -3.57
N THR A 177 -22.16 -34.79 -2.34
CA THR A 177 -22.94 -34.53 -1.11
C THR A 177 -22.54 -33.30 -0.34
N LYS A 178 -21.31 -32.77 -0.56
CA LYS A 178 -20.77 -31.63 0.19
C LYS A 178 -20.89 -30.33 -0.61
N PRO A 179 -21.09 -29.17 0.06
CA PRO A 179 -21.05 -27.87 -0.61
C PRO A 179 -19.71 -27.64 -1.31
N TYR A 180 -19.77 -27.14 -2.53
CA TYR A 180 -18.58 -26.87 -3.36
C TYR A 180 -18.66 -25.52 -4.09
N CYS A 181 -17.52 -25.05 -4.61
CA CYS A 181 -17.45 -23.82 -5.39
C CYS A 181 -17.79 -24.10 -6.87
N LYS A 182 -19.02 -23.76 -7.29
CA LYS A 182 -19.46 -23.91 -8.69
C LYS A 182 -18.58 -23.16 -9.70
N PHE A 183 -18.07 -21.99 -9.36
CA PHE A 183 -17.20 -21.19 -10.23
C PHE A 183 -15.83 -21.85 -10.47
N TYR A 184 -15.27 -22.46 -9.42
CA TYR A 184 -14.03 -23.22 -9.55
C TYR A 184 -14.25 -24.56 -10.26
N TRP A 185 -15.34 -25.23 -9.97
CA TRP A 185 -15.73 -26.46 -10.67
C TRP A 185 -15.83 -26.25 -12.17
N ASN A 186 -16.48 -25.17 -12.60
CA ASN A 186 -16.57 -24.83 -14.02
C ASN A 186 -15.19 -24.53 -14.63
N ASN A 187 -14.28 -23.90 -13.86
CA ASN A 187 -12.89 -23.72 -14.30
C ASN A 187 -12.16 -25.04 -14.58
N ILE A 188 -12.54 -26.13 -13.88
CA ILE A 188 -11.95 -27.45 -14.11
C ILE A 188 -12.61 -28.11 -15.32
N ARG A 189 -13.94 -28.18 -15.36
CA ARG A 189 -14.70 -28.87 -16.42
C ARG A 189 -14.53 -28.23 -17.79
N ALA A 190 -14.56 -26.91 -17.85
CA ALA A 190 -14.39 -26.13 -19.07
C ALA A 190 -13.05 -25.38 -19.09
N LYS A 191 -11.97 -26.07 -18.69
CA LYS A 191 -10.62 -25.50 -18.49
C LYS A 191 -10.17 -24.66 -19.67
N LYS A 192 -10.25 -25.20 -20.88
CA LYS A 192 -9.81 -24.52 -22.11
C LYS A 192 -10.55 -23.19 -22.34
N GLN A 193 -11.86 -23.20 -22.14
CA GLN A 193 -12.71 -22.04 -22.31
C GLN A 193 -12.40 -20.97 -21.23
N ALA A 194 -12.23 -21.38 -19.97
CA ALA A 194 -11.87 -20.46 -18.90
C ALA A 194 -10.48 -19.82 -19.13
N ASP A 195 -9.51 -20.60 -19.62
CA ASP A 195 -8.16 -20.12 -19.90
C ASP A 195 -8.11 -19.19 -21.14
N GLU A 196 -8.85 -19.52 -22.22
CA GLU A 196 -8.99 -18.66 -23.39
C GLU A 196 -9.65 -17.30 -23.02
N LEU A 197 -10.67 -17.35 -22.18
CA LEU A 197 -11.35 -16.16 -21.71
C LEU A 197 -10.44 -15.29 -20.79
N ALA A 198 -9.72 -15.93 -19.88
CA ALA A 198 -8.75 -15.26 -19.03
C ALA A 198 -7.64 -14.60 -19.84
N LEU A 199 -7.13 -15.28 -20.90
CA LEU A 199 -6.12 -14.74 -21.78
C LEU A 199 -6.66 -13.55 -22.60
N ASP A 200 -7.89 -13.62 -23.11
CA ASP A 200 -8.55 -12.49 -23.80
C ASP A 200 -8.65 -11.25 -22.86
N TYR A 201 -8.98 -11.48 -21.58
CA TYR A 201 -9.04 -10.39 -20.61
C TYR A 201 -7.65 -9.81 -20.27
N ALA A 202 -6.63 -10.67 -20.17
CA ALA A 202 -5.25 -10.23 -19.99
C ALA A 202 -4.75 -9.39 -21.19
N GLN A 203 -5.11 -9.75 -22.42
CA GLN A 203 -4.79 -8.98 -23.62
C GLN A 203 -5.56 -7.68 -23.74
N LYS A 204 -6.78 -7.62 -23.20
CA LYS A 204 -7.60 -6.40 -23.11
C LYS A 204 -7.20 -5.48 -21.97
N ILE A 205 -6.29 -5.96 -21.10
CA ILE A 205 -5.79 -5.24 -19.92
C ILE A 205 -6.97 -4.75 -19.05
N LEU A 206 -7.83 -5.68 -18.67
CA LEU A 206 -9.00 -5.37 -17.82
C LEU A 206 -8.59 -5.21 -16.36
N PRO A 207 -9.20 -4.25 -15.63
CA PRO A 207 -9.01 -4.16 -14.19
C PRO A 207 -9.63 -5.37 -13.48
N PRO A 208 -9.15 -5.75 -12.27
CA PRO A 208 -9.57 -6.96 -11.58
C PRO A 208 -11.07 -7.07 -11.33
N ASN A 209 -11.73 -5.97 -10.99
CA ASN A 209 -13.18 -5.91 -10.77
C ASN A 209 -13.98 -6.25 -12.04
N GLU A 210 -13.61 -5.67 -13.18
CA GLU A 210 -14.25 -5.99 -14.48
C GLU A 210 -13.99 -7.45 -14.88
N ALA A 211 -12.76 -7.95 -14.69
CA ALA A 211 -12.45 -9.34 -14.96
C ALA A 211 -13.27 -10.32 -14.08
N VAL A 212 -13.43 -9.99 -12.79
CA VAL A 212 -14.27 -10.78 -11.87
C VAL A 212 -15.73 -10.79 -12.33
N GLU A 213 -16.29 -9.63 -12.66
CA GLU A 213 -17.67 -9.50 -13.07
C GLU A 213 -17.96 -10.28 -14.37
N LEU A 214 -17.12 -10.06 -15.40
CA LEU A 214 -17.29 -10.72 -16.69
C LEU A 214 -17.05 -12.25 -16.63
N MET A 215 -16.10 -12.71 -15.82
CA MET A 215 -15.86 -14.14 -15.61
C MET A 215 -17.00 -14.79 -14.80
N ALA A 216 -17.49 -14.10 -13.76
CA ALA A 216 -18.59 -14.58 -12.93
C ALA A 216 -19.89 -14.71 -13.73
N MET A 217 -20.19 -13.76 -14.63
CA MET A 217 -21.32 -13.84 -15.57
C MET A 217 -21.29 -15.09 -16.46
N ARG A 218 -20.11 -15.65 -16.67
CA ARG A 218 -19.90 -16.89 -17.43
C ARG A 218 -19.70 -18.13 -16.55
N GLY A 219 -19.91 -17.97 -15.26
CA GLY A 219 -19.82 -19.06 -14.28
C GLY A 219 -18.40 -19.45 -13.90
N PHE A 220 -17.35 -18.63 -14.20
CA PHE A 220 -15.97 -18.95 -13.92
C PHE A 220 -15.40 -18.15 -12.73
N CYS A 221 -14.46 -18.75 -12.00
CA CYS A 221 -13.65 -18.06 -11.00
C CYS A 221 -12.52 -17.29 -11.68
N ALA A 222 -12.58 -15.94 -11.66
CA ALA A 222 -11.59 -15.10 -12.29
C ALA A 222 -10.19 -15.28 -11.68
N TYR A 223 -10.08 -15.31 -10.35
CA TYR A 223 -8.80 -15.47 -9.68
C TYR A 223 -8.04 -16.71 -10.10
N GLU A 224 -8.70 -17.87 -10.08
CA GLU A 224 -8.07 -19.15 -10.41
C GLU A 224 -7.80 -19.30 -11.94
N ALA A 225 -8.65 -18.77 -12.79
CA ALA A 225 -8.40 -18.79 -14.24
C ALA A 225 -7.23 -17.88 -14.62
N LEU A 226 -7.22 -16.63 -14.13
CA LEU A 226 -6.12 -15.70 -14.38
C LEU A 226 -4.80 -16.22 -13.81
N ARG A 227 -4.82 -16.88 -12.63
CA ARG A 227 -3.63 -17.49 -12.04
C ARG A 227 -3.03 -18.60 -12.91
N ARG A 228 -3.87 -19.43 -13.54
CA ARG A 228 -3.42 -20.51 -14.42
C ARG A 228 -2.71 -20.02 -15.68
N ILE A 229 -3.13 -18.89 -16.23
CA ILE A 229 -2.56 -18.35 -17.47
C ILE A 229 -1.36 -17.43 -17.23
N LEU A 230 -0.92 -17.22 -15.98
CA LEU A 230 0.17 -16.30 -15.65
C LEU A 230 1.47 -16.63 -16.41
N ASN A 231 1.77 -17.90 -16.64
CA ASN A 231 2.95 -18.30 -17.43
C ASN A 231 2.92 -17.78 -18.88
N GLN A 232 1.75 -17.46 -19.43
CA GLN A 232 1.55 -16.90 -20.77
C GLN A 232 1.50 -15.36 -20.77
N VAL A 233 1.50 -14.72 -19.61
CA VAL A 233 1.35 -13.27 -19.44
C VAL A 233 2.71 -12.59 -19.40
N ASN A 234 2.82 -11.37 -19.95
CA ASN A 234 4.04 -10.58 -19.96
C ASN A 234 4.22 -9.75 -18.67
N VAL A 235 3.12 -9.19 -18.15
CA VAL A 235 3.15 -8.19 -17.08
C VAL A 235 2.17 -8.59 -15.97
N PHE A 236 2.66 -8.55 -14.72
CA PHE A 236 1.86 -8.70 -13.52
C PHE A 236 1.84 -7.39 -12.73
N LEU A 237 0.65 -6.98 -12.28
CA LEU A 237 0.44 -5.80 -11.43
C LEU A 237 -0.13 -6.23 -10.08
N GLY A 238 0.51 -5.82 -8.98
CA GLY A 238 0.06 -6.19 -7.63
C GLY A 238 0.59 -5.29 -6.53
N THR A 239 0.22 -5.58 -5.29
CA THR A 239 0.78 -4.89 -4.12
C THR A 239 2.16 -5.43 -3.75
N TYR A 240 2.90 -4.72 -2.91
CA TYR A 240 4.22 -5.13 -2.42
C TYR A 240 4.26 -6.56 -1.86
N HIS A 241 3.17 -7.05 -1.26
CA HIS A 241 3.08 -8.42 -0.72
C HIS A 241 3.39 -9.49 -1.79
N TYR A 242 2.97 -9.27 -3.04
CA TYR A 242 3.24 -10.25 -4.11
C TYR A 242 4.72 -10.44 -4.41
N VAL A 243 5.56 -9.50 -4.02
CA VAL A 243 7.00 -9.51 -4.31
C VAL A 243 7.82 -9.74 -3.04
N PHE A 244 7.47 -9.10 -1.94
CA PHE A 244 8.31 -9.05 -0.75
C PHE A 244 7.88 -10.04 0.34
N ASP A 245 6.64 -10.51 0.36
CA ASP A 245 6.25 -11.65 1.18
C ASP A 245 6.76 -12.96 0.52
N ALA A 246 7.48 -13.77 1.27
CA ALA A 246 8.17 -14.93 0.74
C ALA A 246 7.23 -16.02 0.20
N GLU A 247 6.14 -16.29 0.91
CA GLU A 247 5.17 -17.33 0.53
C GLU A 247 4.34 -16.90 -0.67
N ILE A 248 3.82 -15.65 -0.64
CA ILE A 248 3.03 -15.08 -1.73
C ILE A 248 3.88 -14.96 -2.99
N ARG A 249 5.14 -14.52 -2.87
CA ARG A 249 6.11 -14.46 -3.97
C ARG A 249 6.36 -15.83 -4.58
N HIS A 250 6.62 -16.85 -3.74
CA HIS A 250 6.84 -18.20 -4.24
C HIS A 250 5.64 -18.72 -5.05
N ALA A 251 4.43 -18.53 -4.54
CA ALA A 251 3.20 -18.93 -5.23
C ALA A 251 3.01 -18.15 -6.56
N LEU A 252 3.32 -16.85 -6.58
CA LEU A 252 3.26 -16.02 -7.79
C LEU A 252 4.27 -16.51 -8.84
N LEU A 253 5.55 -16.61 -8.48
CA LEU A 253 6.63 -16.98 -9.42
C LEU A 253 6.42 -18.38 -10.00
N LYS A 254 5.96 -19.35 -9.18
CA LYS A 254 5.55 -20.68 -9.65
C LYS A 254 4.47 -20.61 -10.70
N SER A 255 3.44 -19.80 -10.49
CA SER A 255 2.34 -19.62 -11.46
C SER A 255 2.79 -18.80 -12.69
N PHE A 256 3.72 -17.87 -12.51
CA PHE A 256 4.28 -17.03 -13.58
C PHE A 256 5.30 -17.80 -14.45
N GLY A 257 5.78 -18.94 -13.96
CA GLY A 257 6.69 -19.84 -14.68
C GLY A 257 8.11 -19.29 -14.84
N VAL A 258 8.56 -18.46 -13.90
CA VAL A 258 9.88 -17.84 -13.90
C VAL A 258 10.44 -17.73 -12.47
N ASP A 259 11.74 -17.62 -12.35
CA ASP A 259 12.43 -17.15 -11.15
C ASP A 259 12.69 -15.63 -11.20
N LEU A 260 13.17 -15.06 -10.10
CA LEU A 260 13.45 -13.61 -10.01
C LEU A 260 14.50 -13.14 -11.03
N SER A 261 15.45 -14.00 -11.45
CA SER A 261 16.51 -13.63 -12.42
C SER A 261 15.95 -13.31 -13.81
N ARG A 262 14.72 -13.71 -14.08
CA ARG A 262 13.99 -13.42 -15.32
C ARG A 262 12.89 -12.38 -15.14
N VAL A 263 12.86 -11.68 -14.00
CA VAL A 263 11.87 -10.65 -13.67
C VAL A 263 12.52 -9.29 -13.67
N PHE A 264 11.99 -8.36 -14.47
CA PHE A 264 12.14 -6.94 -14.24
C PHE A 264 11.11 -6.48 -13.18
N LEU A 265 11.54 -5.65 -12.24
CA LEU A 265 10.70 -5.18 -11.15
C LEU A 265 10.58 -3.65 -11.18
N ILE A 266 9.35 -3.15 -11.17
CA ILE A 266 9.06 -1.74 -10.91
C ILE A 266 8.40 -1.63 -9.53
N VAL A 267 8.99 -0.81 -8.65
CA VAL A 267 8.46 -0.51 -7.32
C VAL A 267 8.04 0.96 -7.29
N ASP A 268 6.74 1.20 -7.33
CA ASP A 268 6.18 2.55 -7.24
C ASP A 268 6.00 2.98 -5.78
N GLU A 269 6.16 4.27 -5.51
CA GLU A 269 6.19 4.86 -4.15
C GLU A 269 7.18 4.15 -3.22
N ALA A 270 8.36 3.86 -3.74
CA ALA A 270 9.41 3.06 -3.10
C ALA A 270 9.89 3.61 -1.74
N HIS A 271 9.59 4.88 -1.43
CA HIS A 271 9.83 5.46 -0.10
C HIS A 271 9.10 4.70 1.04
N ASN A 272 8.05 3.96 0.71
CA ASN A 272 7.33 3.14 1.68
C ASN A 272 7.97 1.76 1.92
N LEU A 273 8.88 1.34 1.05
CA LEU A 273 9.40 -0.02 1.07
C LEU A 273 10.15 -0.37 2.36
N PRO A 274 11.02 0.51 2.94
CA PRO A 274 11.69 0.19 4.20
C PRO A 274 10.74 -0.05 5.38
N SER A 275 9.70 0.79 5.52
CA SER A 275 8.71 0.63 6.58
C SER A 275 7.83 -0.59 6.38
N PHE A 276 7.41 -0.84 5.15
CA PHE A 276 6.64 -2.04 4.78
C PHE A 276 7.41 -3.33 5.07
N ALA A 277 8.70 -3.37 4.74
CA ALA A 277 9.53 -4.54 5.00
C ALA A 277 9.74 -4.81 6.49
N ARG A 278 9.92 -3.76 7.32
CA ARG A 278 9.94 -3.90 8.78
C ARG A 278 8.60 -4.40 9.32
N GLU A 279 7.48 -3.93 8.77
CA GLU A 279 6.14 -4.38 9.16
C GLU A 279 5.92 -5.87 8.87
N LEU A 280 6.41 -6.38 7.74
CA LEU A 280 6.36 -7.81 7.41
C LEU A 280 7.12 -8.72 8.40
N LEU A 281 8.19 -8.20 9.00
CA LEU A 281 9.02 -8.89 9.99
C LEU A 281 8.55 -8.65 11.43
N SER A 282 7.49 -7.89 11.62
CA SER A 282 6.94 -7.53 12.93
C SER A 282 5.68 -8.32 13.20
N ASP A 283 5.43 -8.65 14.47
CA ASP A 283 4.25 -9.42 14.88
C ASP A 283 3.63 -8.88 16.16
N LYS A 284 2.34 -9.20 16.41
CA LYS A 284 1.56 -8.70 17.53
C LYS A 284 0.55 -9.73 18.03
N LEU A 285 0.55 -9.97 19.35
CA LEU A 285 -0.40 -10.80 20.05
C LEU A 285 -1.21 -9.99 21.06
N THR A 286 -2.54 -9.98 20.91
CA THR A 286 -3.43 -9.33 21.86
C THR A 286 -3.93 -10.30 22.93
N ARG A 287 -4.22 -9.80 24.13
CA ARG A 287 -4.86 -10.60 25.18
C ARG A 287 -6.16 -11.26 24.68
N TYR A 288 -6.96 -10.53 23.90
CA TYR A 288 -8.18 -11.07 23.28
C TYR A 288 -7.91 -12.31 22.42
N THR A 289 -6.80 -12.34 21.68
CA THR A 289 -6.43 -13.52 20.88
C THR A 289 -6.16 -14.74 21.76
N VAL A 290 -5.49 -14.57 22.90
CA VAL A 290 -5.21 -15.65 23.84
C VAL A 290 -6.47 -16.11 24.55
N GLU A 291 -7.34 -15.19 24.99
CA GLU A 291 -8.65 -15.51 25.58
C GLU A 291 -9.55 -16.25 24.58
N SER A 292 -9.44 -15.90 23.29
CA SER A 292 -10.16 -16.61 22.23
C SER A 292 -9.59 -18.00 21.96
N ALA A 293 -8.27 -18.17 22.10
CA ALA A 293 -7.62 -19.48 22.03
C ALA A 293 -8.05 -20.40 23.20
N LEU A 294 -8.19 -19.84 24.41
CA LEU A 294 -8.70 -20.60 25.54
C LEU A 294 -10.14 -21.05 25.33
N LYS A 295 -11.03 -20.16 24.86
CA LYS A 295 -12.42 -20.55 24.50
C LYS A 295 -12.49 -21.59 23.39
N GLU A 296 -11.53 -21.56 22.45
CA GLU A 296 -11.46 -22.56 21.37
C GLU A 296 -11.26 -23.97 21.91
N THR A 297 -10.61 -24.16 23.08
CA THR A 297 -10.39 -25.45 23.70
C THR A 297 -11.66 -26.12 24.23
N ASP A 298 -12.76 -25.39 24.38
CA ASP A 298 -14.04 -25.95 24.85
C ASP A 298 -14.73 -26.80 23.77
N GLY A 299 -14.37 -26.61 22.51
CA GLY A 299 -15.00 -27.29 21.39
C GLY A 299 -14.25 -28.50 20.82
N PHE A 300 -13.03 -28.78 21.27
CA PHE A 300 -12.17 -29.80 20.66
C PHE A 300 -11.41 -30.60 21.71
N SER A 301 -11.47 -31.92 21.61
CA SER A 301 -10.79 -32.85 22.53
C SER A 301 -9.56 -33.43 21.86
N HIS A 302 -8.40 -33.31 22.53
CA HIS A 302 -7.10 -33.79 22.08
C HIS A 302 -6.24 -34.18 23.28
N ASP A 303 -5.26 -35.04 23.11
CA ASP A 303 -4.40 -35.51 24.21
C ASP A 303 -3.64 -34.37 24.90
N SER A 304 -3.25 -33.33 24.14
CA SER A 304 -2.56 -32.14 24.67
C SER A 304 -3.50 -31.08 25.27
N LEU A 305 -4.82 -31.31 25.32
CA LEU A 305 -5.80 -30.29 25.75
C LEU A 305 -5.52 -29.71 27.13
N ALA A 306 -5.13 -30.52 28.08
CA ALA A 306 -4.82 -30.08 29.46
C ALA A 306 -3.63 -29.10 29.46
N LEU A 307 -2.54 -29.46 28.76
CA LEU A 307 -1.35 -28.64 28.61
C LEU A 307 -1.63 -27.33 27.90
N VAL A 308 -2.42 -27.38 26.82
CA VAL A 308 -2.83 -26.19 26.05
C VAL A 308 -3.57 -25.19 26.94
N ARG A 309 -4.54 -25.65 27.73
CA ARG A 309 -5.28 -24.80 28.68
C ARG A 309 -4.35 -24.20 29.75
N GLU A 310 -3.42 -24.99 30.29
CA GLU A 310 -2.44 -24.51 31.22
C GLU A 310 -1.57 -23.41 30.63
N TYR A 311 -1.00 -23.60 29.44
CA TYR A 311 -0.15 -22.59 28.79
C TYR A 311 -0.90 -21.30 28.47
N LEU A 312 -2.14 -21.40 28.00
CA LEU A 312 -2.98 -20.22 27.75
C LEU A 312 -3.32 -19.49 29.05
N SER A 313 -3.56 -20.23 30.14
CA SER A 313 -3.80 -19.65 31.47
C SER A 313 -2.53 -18.92 31.99
N ILE A 314 -1.34 -19.51 31.83
CA ILE A 314 -0.07 -18.84 32.14
C ILE A 314 0.08 -17.54 31.34
N LEU A 315 -0.24 -17.56 30.03
CA LEU A 315 -0.20 -16.35 29.22
C LEU A 315 -1.15 -15.26 29.77
N ILE A 316 -2.37 -15.62 30.09
CA ILE A 316 -3.40 -14.67 30.55
C ILE A 316 -3.09 -14.15 31.95
N GLU A 317 -2.81 -15.04 32.89
CA GLU A 317 -2.74 -14.74 34.34
C GLU A 317 -1.35 -14.32 34.79
N GLN A 318 -0.29 -14.79 34.14
CA GLN A 318 1.07 -14.43 34.49
C GLN A 318 1.66 -13.43 33.52
N VAL A 319 1.72 -13.76 32.23
CA VAL A 319 2.40 -12.93 31.24
C VAL A 319 1.68 -11.61 30.99
N PHE A 320 0.37 -11.62 30.67
CA PHE A 320 -0.37 -10.39 30.45
C PHE A 320 -0.61 -9.55 31.71
N GLN A 321 -0.70 -10.16 32.89
CA GLN A 321 -0.75 -9.41 34.15
C GLN A 321 0.62 -8.78 34.47
N HIS A 322 1.73 -9.51 34.26
CA HIS A 322 3.08 -8.96 34.40
C HIS A 322 3.27 -7.78 33.43
N ALA A 323 2.90 -7.97 32.16
CA ALA A 323 2.89 -6.93 31.15
C ALA A 323 2.12 -5.68 31.60
N GLN A 324 0.93 -5.87 32.17
CA GLN A 324 0.11 -4.76 32.68
C GLN A 324 0.78 -4.02 33.86
N ARG A 325 1.43 -4.73 34.74
CA ARG A 325 2.17 -4.14 35.88
C ARG A 325 3.37 -3.32 35.42
N ILE A 326 4.11 -3.80 34.42
CA ILE A 326 5.24 -3.09 33.82
C ILE A 326 4.80 -1.83 33.10
N LEU A 327 3.71 -1.90 32.33
CA LEU A 327 3.25 -0.81 31.47
C LEU A 327 2.72 0.39 32.27
N LYS A 328 2.10 0.15 33.46
CA LYS A 328 1.48 1.18 34.32
C LYS A 328 0.60 2.14 33.50
N SER A 329 0.99 3.41 33.44
CA SER A 329 0.30 4.48 32.70
C SER A 329 0.86 4.73 31.29
N GLU A 330 1.93 4.05 30.91
CA GLU A 330 2.58 4.21 29.60
C GLU A 330 1.76 3.50 28.50
N GLU A 331 1.82 3.99 27.29
CA GLU A 331 1.17 3.37 26.12
C GLU A 331 2.05 2.30 25.45
N LEU A 332 3.39 2.39 25.63
CA LEU A 332 4.38 1.49 25.04
C LEU A 332 5.60 1.36 25.96
N LYS A 333 6.08 0.13 26.19
CA LYS A 333 7.28 -0.16 26.97
C LYS A 333 8.02 -1.36 26.43
N GLN A 334 9.34 -1.38 26.61
CA GLN A 334 10.19 -2.53 26.28
C GLN A 334 9.97 -3.66 27.27
N LEU A 335 9.96 -4.87 26.77
CA LEU A 335 9.87 -6.12 27.53
C LEU A 335 11.10 -6.97 27.25
N ASN A 336 11.64 -7.60 28.29
CA ASN A 336 12.68 -8.60 28.11
C ASN A 336 12.01 -9.96 27.78
N PRO A 337 12.26 -10.57 26.62
CA PRO A 337 11.67 -11.86 26.26
C PRO A 337 12.07 -12.98 27.26
N GLN A 338 13.24 -12.88 27.89
CA GLN A 338 13.68 -13.85 28.91
C GLN A 338 12.74 -13.86 30.13
N GLU A 339 12.21 -12.70 30.56
CA GLU A 339 11.24 -12.64 31.67
C GLU A 339 9.96 -13.44 31.32
N ILE A 340 9.55 -13.47 30.08
CA ILE A 340 8.39 -14.26 29.63
C ILE A 340 8.73 -15.75 29.60
N SER A 341 9.92 -16.11 29.13
CA SER A 341 10.41 -17.49 29.16
C SER A 341 10.51 -18.04 30.59
N ASP A 342 11.01 -17.22 31.51
CA ASP A 342 11.14 -17.59 32.92
C ASP A 342 9.78 -17.77 33.60
N LEU A 343 8.78 -16.90 33.29
CA LEU A 343 7.41 -17.07 33.77
C LEU A 343 6.78 -18.37 33.28
N PHE A 344 7.04 -18.74 32.02
CA PHE A 344 6.56 -20.00 31.46
C PHE A 344 7.22 -21.20 32.17
N LEU A 345 8.53 -21.18 32.30
CA LEU A 345 9.29 -22.26 32.96
C LEU A 345 8.86 -22.44 34.42
N ALA A 346 8.67 -21.35 35.15
CA ALA A 346 8.22 -21.39 36.55
C ALA A 346 6.77 -21.88 36.69
N GLY A 347 5.90 -21.59 35.74
CA GLY A 347 4.48 -21.96 35.77
C GLY A 347 4.18 -23.37 35.30
N SER A 348 4.89 -23.86 34.27
CA SER A 348 4.58 -25.12 33.57
C SER A 348 5.72 -26.17 33.65
N GLY A 349 6.92 -25.77 34.05
CA GLY A 349 8.10 -26.65 34.00
C GLY A 349 8.69 -26.85 32.60
N VAL A 350 8.13 -26.22 31.56
CA VAL A 350 8.61 -26.30 30.18
C VAL A 350 8.98 -24.93 29.65
N SER A 351 9.84 -24.89 28.64
CA SER A 351 10.20 -23.63 27.98
C SER A 351 9.05 -23.03 27.19
N GLY A 352 9.03 -21.71 27.05
CA GLY A 352 8.01 -21.04 26.23
C GLY A 352 8.04 -21.47 24.76
N LEU A 353 9.18 -21.93 24.22
CA LEU A 353 9.30 -22.46 22.85
C LEU A 353 8.67 -23.85 22.72
N GLU A 354 8.84 -24.73 23.72
CA GLU A 354 8.15 -26.03 23.75
C GLU A 354 6.63 -25.84 23.85
N ALA A 355 6.17 -24.92 24.71
CA ALA A 355 4.77 -24.55 24.81
C ALA A 355 4.23 -24.02 23.48
N ALA A 356 4.99 -23.21 22.75
CA ALA A 356 4.63 -22.73 21.43
C ALA A 356 4.40 -23.89 20.44
N GLY A 357 5.27 -24.88 20.41
CA GLY A 357 5.13 -26.07 19.57
C GLY A 357 3.84 -26.84 19.85
N ILE A 358 3.54 -27.08 21.13
CA ILE A 358 2.31 -27.79 21.54
C ILE A 358 1.04 -26.99 21.16
N LEU A 359 1.07 -25.67 21.32
CA LEU A 359 -0.04 -24.80 20.89
C LEU A 359 -0.25 -24.82 19.36
N GLN A 360 0.84 -24.90 18.60
CA GLN A 360 0.76 -25.03 17.14
C GLN A 360 0.19 -26.39 16.74
N GLU A 361 0.67 -27.48 17.32
CA GLU A 361 0.18 -28.84 17.05
C GLU A 361 -1.32 -28.95 17.34
N TYR A 362 -1.75 -28.53 18.53
CA TYR A 362 -3.18 -28.48 18.86
C TYR A 362 -3.96 -27.60 17.89
N GLY A 363 -3.42 -26.46 17.52
CA GLY A 363 -4.05 -25.56 16.57
C GLY A 363 -4.20 -26.16 15.18
N GLU A 364 -3.25 -26.95 14.69
CA GLU A 364 -3.37 -27.69 13.43
C GLU A 364 -4.45 -28.78 13.53
N TYR A 365 -4.54 -29.50 14.66
CA TYR A 365 -5.60 -30.42 14.93
C TYR A 365 -6.98 -29.73 14.86
N VAL A 366 -7.16 -28.58 15.53
CA VAL A 366 -8.41 -27.79 15.48
C VAL A 366 -8.77 -27.37 14.06
N LYS A 367 -7.79 -26.95 13.27
CA LYS A 367 -8.01 -26.59 11.85
C LYS A 367 -8.52 -27.79 11.06
N LYS A 368 -7.94 -28.97 11.27
CA LYS A 368 -8.35 -30.20 10.59
C LYS A 368 -9.77 -30.60 10.96
N GLU A 369 -10.13 -30.62 12.24
CA GLU A 369 -11.48 -30.93 12.72
C GLU A 369 -12.53 -29.95 12.15
N ARG A 370 -12.20 -28.67 12.13
CA ARG A 370 -13.07 -27.64 11.54
C ARG A 370 -13.28 -27.83 10.04
N LEU A 371 -12.22 -28.20 9.32
CA LEU A 371 -12.29 -28.54 7.90
C LEU A 371 -13.23 -29.75 7.67
N GLU A 372 -13.09 -30.81 8.47
CA GLU A 372 -13.88 -32.02 8.36
C GLU A 372 -15.36 -31.80 8.73
N SER A 373 -15.62 -31.00 9.78
CA SER A 373 -16.98 -30.65 10.21
C SER A 373 -17.68 -29.61 9.33
N GLY A 374 -16.99 -29.00 8.38
CA GLY A 374 -17.54 -27.98 7.50
C GLY A 374 -17.79 -26.63 8.19
N SER A 375 -17.07 -26.33 9.25
CA SER A 375 -17.15 -25.06 9.96
C SER A 375 -16.81 -23.86 9.06
N GLU A 376 -17.56 -22.76 9.18
CA GLU A 376 -17.27 -21.51 8.46
C GLU A 376 -15.97 -20.85 8.94
N ARG A 377 -15.54 -21.16 10.16
CA ARG A 377 -14.31 -20.64 10.74
C ARG A 377 -13.29 -21.76 10.87
N ILE A 378 -12.23 -21.71 10.07
CA ILE A 378 -11.21 -22.76 10.02
C ILE A 378 -9.96 -22.38 10.81
N LEU A 379 -9.64 -21.09 10.95
CA LEU A 379 -8.49 -20.63 11.70
C LEU A 379 -8.54 -21.03 13.16
N SER A 380 -7.41 -21.47 13.67
CA SER A 380 -7.19 -21.72 15.09
C SER A 380 -6.47 -20.52 15.75
N TYR A 381 -7.06 -20.04 16.84
CA TYR A 381 -6.39 -19.07 17.70
C TYR A 381 -5.19 -19.70 18.41
N ASN A 382 -5.23 -20.97 18.75
CA ASN A 382 -4.12 -21.69 19.35
C ASN A 382 -2.91 -21.73 18.42
N TYR A 383 -3.11 -22.03 17.14
CA TYR A 383 -2.05 -21.94 16.13
C TYR A 383 -1.42 -20.54 16.07
N ARG A 384 -2.28 -19.50 16.05
CA ARG A 384 -1.83 -18.11 16.01
C ARG A 384 -1.01 -17.71 17.24
N VAL A 385 -1.42 -18.16 18.44
CA VAL A 385 -0.70 -17.92 19.69
C VAL A 385 0.65 -18.62 19.66
N GLY A 386 0.70 -19.90 19.29
CA GLY A 386 1.94 -20.67 19.20
C GLY A 386 2.93 -20.06 18.21
N THR A 387 2.49 -19.68 17.01
CA THR A 387 3.33 -19.00 16.00
C THR A 387 3.89 -17.67 16.52
N PHE A 388 3.07 -16.88 17.22
CA PHE A 388 3.56 -15.64 17.82
C PHE A 388 4.61 -15.90 18.89
N MET A 389 4.37 -16.88 19.77
CA MET A 389 5.31 -17.22 20.85
C MET A 389 6.66 -17.69 20.29
N GLU A 390 6.64 -18.52 19.25
CA GLU A 390 7.85 -18.95 18.55
C GLU A 390 8.64 -17.75 18.02
N ASN A 391 7.96 -16.82 17.31
CA ASN A 391 8.58 -15.61 16.81
C ASN A 391 9.07 -14.69 17.93
N PHE A 392 8.30 -14.53 19.01
CA PHE A 392 8.62 -13.62 20.11
C PHE A 392 9.81 -14.11 20.94
N LEU A 393 9.91 -15.40 21.20
CA LEU A 393 10.96 -16.00 22.02
C LEU A 393 12.18 -16.44 21.20
N GLY A 394 12.00 -16.70 19.90
CA GLY A 394 13.07 -17.18 19.02
C GLY A 394 13.89 -16.05 18.39
N ASN A 395 13.42 -14.80 18.40
CA ASN A 395 14.17 -13.68 17.86
C ASN A 395 15.15 -13.09 18.87
N ASP A 396 16.38 -12.86 18.44
CA ASP A 396 17.37 -12.16 19.23
C ASP A 396 17.08 -10.64 19.29
N GLY A 397 17.53 -9.98 20.35
CA GLY A 397 17.30 -8.55 20.56
C GLY A 397 18.14 -7.61 19.69
N MET A 398 18.96 -8.12 18.75
CA MET A 398 19.84 -7.28 17.94
C MET A 398 19.11 -6.64 16.75
N GLU A 399 18.21 -7.39 16.12
CA GLU A 399 17.44 -6.90 14.95
C GLU A 399 15.98 -6.62 15.26
N HIS A 400 15.52 -6.99 16.46
CA HIS A 400 14.15 -6.85 16.92
C HIS A 400 14.08 -6.23 18.31
N ILE A 401 12.96 -5.60 18.61
CA ILE A 401 12.62 -5.18 19.97
C ILE A 401 11.31 -5.81 20.40
N HIS A 402 11.29 -6.29 21.63
CA HIS A 402 10.12 -6.86 22.27
C HIS A 402 9.42 -5.78 23.10
N LEU A 403 8.13 -5.61 22.89
CA LEU A 403 7.37 -4.50 23.43
C LEU A 403 6.06 -4.98 24.05
N ILE A 404 5.61 -4.21 25.02
CA ILE A 404 4.22 -4.21 25.48
C ILE A 404 3.58 -2.93 25.00
N SER A 405 2.41 -3.02 24.39
CA SER A 405 1.64 -1.87 23.98
C SER A 405 0.22 -1.88 24.55
N LYS A 406 -0.36 -0.68 24.63
CA LYS A 406 -1.75 -0.47 25.04
C LYS A 406 -2.44 0.41 24.00
N ASP A 407 -3.57 -0.04 23.50
CA ASP A 407 -4.35 0.75 22.55
C ASP A 407 -5.26 1.76 23.27
N LYS A 408 -5.92 2.63 22.50
CA LYS A 408 -6.86 3.65 23.02
C LYS A 408 -8.05 3.07 23.79
N ASN A 409 -8.30 1.77 23.64
CA ASN A 409 -9.37 1.06 24.37
C ASN A 409 -8.80 0.26 25.57
N ASN A 410 -7.58 0.59 26.02
CA ASN A 410 -6.88 -0.11 27.10
C ASN A 410 -6.56 -1.59 26.82
N ARG A 411 -6.59 -2.03 25.57
CA ARG A 411 -6.26 -3.41 25.22
C ARG A 411 -4.76 -3.58 25.12
N ILE A 412 -4.23 -4.55 25.89
CA ILE A 412 -2.82 -4.85 25.96
C ILE A 412 -2.44 -5.84 24.86
N ALA A 413 -1.26 -5.63 24.30
CA ALA A 413 -0.66 -6.54 23.35
C ALA A 413 0.85 -6.69 23.59
N LEU A 414 1.36 -7.89 23.33
CA LEU A 414 2.78 -8.17 23.15
C LEU A 414 3.13 -7.94 21.68
N GLU A 415 4.28 -7.34 21.42
CA GLU A 415 4.74 -7.05 20.06
C GLU A 415 6.22 -7.40 19.92
N VAL A 416 6.58 -7.94 18.77
CA VAL A 416 7.96 -8.01 18.29
C VAL A 416 8.04 -7.12 17.04
N ARG A 417 8.93 -6.13 17.06
CA ARG A 417 9.10 -5.20 15.93
C ARG A 417 10.52 -5.25 15.41
N SER A 418 10.65 -5.42 14.11
CA SER A 418 11.94 -5.40 13.43
C SER A 418 12.47 -3.96 13.24
N PHE A 419 13.78 -3.82 13.33
CA PHE A 419 14.49 -2.58 13.00
C PHE A 419 14.96 -2.54 11.55
N ASP A 420 15.20 -3.70 10.93
CA ASP A 420 15.82 -3.80 9.60
C ASP A 420 14.94 -4.53 8.58
N GLY A 421 14.44 -3.78 7.60
CA GLY A 421 13.66 -4.32 6.49
C GLY A 421 14.50 -4.91 5.35
N ARG A 422 15.84 -4.72 5.35
CA ARG A 422 16.73 -5.16 4.28
C ARG A 422 16.78 -6.67 4.13
N MET A 423 16.53 -7.42 5.21
CA MET A 423 16.42 -8.87 5.16
C MET A 423 15.33 -9.35 4.18
N VAL A 424 14.28 -8.56 4.00
CA VAL A 424 13.20 -8.83 3.03
C VAL A 424 13.52 -8.26 1.66
N THR A 425 14.00 -7.01 1.60
CA THR A 425 14.12 -6.27 0.33
C THR A 425 15.39 -6.61 -0.45
N ASN A 426 16.53 -6.73 0.23
CA ASN A 426 17.83 -6.94 -0.41
C ASN A 426 17.91 -8.26 -1.21
N PRO A 427 17.49 -9.44 -0.68
CA PRO A 427 17.53 -10.69 -1.44
C PRO A 427 16.67 -10.63 -2.72
N VAL A 428 15.50 -9.97 -2.66
CA VAL A 428 14.61 -9.82 -3.80
C VAL A 428 15.25 -8.96 -4.87
N LEU A 429 15.70 -7.76 -4.50
CA LEU A 429 16.24 -6.80 -5.45
C LEU A 429 17.52 -7.27 -6.12
N ARG A 430 18.36 -8.03 -5.40
CA ARG A 430 19.59 -8.63 -5.96
C ARG A 430 19.34 -9.76 -6.94
N GLN A 431 18.28 -10.52 -6.75
CA GLN A 431 17.96 -11.65 -7.60
C GLN A 431 17.22 -11.25 -8.87
N THR A 432 16.60 -10.06 -8.93
CA THR A 432 15.88 -9.60 -10.11
C THR A 432 16.80 -9.34 -11.29
N ARG A 433 16.27 -9.47 -12.51
CA ARG A 433 16.96 -9.12 -13.75
C ARG A 433 17.38 -7.65 -13.78
N GLY A 434 16.61 -6.79 -13.17
CA GLY A 434 16.83 -5.37 -12.96
C GLY A 434 15.62 -4.76 -12.29
N SER A 435 15.83 -3.70 -11.49
CA SER A 435 14.78 -3.09 -10.70
C SER A 435 14.75 -1.58 -10.86
N VAL A 436 13.56 -1.01 -10.97
CA VAL A 436 13.29 0.43 -10.97
C VAL A 436 12.50 0.77 -9.72
N LEU A 437 13.14 1.39 -8.75
CA LEU A 437 12.53 1.92 -7.54
C LEU A 437 12.31 3.41 -7.73
N MET A 438 11.08 3.88 -7.63
CA MET A 438 10.78 5.28 -7.89
C MET A 438 9.78 5.86 -6.91
N SER A 439 9.93 7.14 -6.65
CA SER A 439 8.96 7.93 -5.90
C SER A 439 9.11 9.41 -6.20
N GLY A 440 8.08 10.20 -5.88
CA GLY A 440 8.16 11.66 -5.86
C GLY A 440 8.94 12.21 -4.67
N PHE A 441 9.36 11.33 -3.74
CA PHE A 441 9.75 11.72 -2.39
C PHE A 441 10.93 10.90 -1.85
N LEU A 442 11.82 10.40 -2.70
CA LEU A 442 13.09 9.78 -2.29
C LEU A 442 14.14 10.87 -2.07
N SER A 443 13.97 11.72 -1.09
CA SER A 443 14.93 12.78 -0.77
C SER A 443 15.27 12.77 0.72
N PRO A 444 16.56 12.67 1.09
CA PRO A 444 17.70 12.31 0.24
C PRO A 444 17.62 10.83 -0.22
N PRO A 445 17.95 10.51 -1.48
CA PRO A 445 17.81 9.16 -2.02
C PRO A 445 18.70 8.11 -1.34
N GLU A 446 19.84 8.52 -0.79
CA GLU A 446 20.78 7.66 -0.05
C GLU A 446 20.13 7.00 1.17
N VAL A 447 19.22 7.70 1.86
CA VAL A 447 18.49 7.17 3.01
C VAL A 447 17.69 5.91 2.59
N TYR A 448 16.99 6.00 1.49
CA TYR A 448 16.15 4.91 1.00
C TYR A 448 16.97 3.76 0.42
N ARG A 449 18.10 4.06 -0.25
CA ARG A 449 19.08 3.05 -0.67
C ARG A 449 19.58 2.25 0.53
N ASP A 450 20.11 2.95 1.55
CA ASP A 450 20.74 2.34 2.72
C ASP A 450 19.74 1.54 3.56
N LEU A 451 18.46 1.95 3.61
CA LEU A 451 17.39 1.25 4.32
C LEU A 451 16.73 0.12 3.49
N THR A 452 17.12 -0.04 2.21
CA THR A 452 16.53 -1.04 1.32
C THR A 452 17.55 -2.10 0.89
N LEU A 453 18.83 -1.75 0.81
CA LEU A 453 19.91 -2.60 0.30
C LEU A 453 21.06 -2.70 1.31
N SER A 454 21.59 -3.89 1.49
CA SER A 454 22.75 -4.13 2.39
C SER A 454 24.07 -3.71 1.76
N GLU A 455 24.17 -3.79 0.43
CA GLU A 455 25.37 -3.40 -0.31
C GLU A 455 24.99 -2.39 -1.40
N PRO A 456 25.42 -1.12 -1.25
CA PRO A 456 25.02 -0.05 -2.15
C PRO A 456 25.79 0.01 -3.47
N SER A 457 26.75 -0.89 -3.71
CA SER A 457 27.71 -0.82 -4.83
C SER A 457 27.09 -0.98 -6.22
N ASN A 458 25.88 -1.48 -6.34
CA ASN A 458 25.22 -1.77 -7.62
C ASN A 458 23.90 -1.01 -7.77
N VAL A 459 23.92 0.29 -7.41
CA VAL A 459 22.72 1.14 -7.38
C VAL A 459 22.98 2.45 -8.11
N CYS A 460 22.19 2.72 -9.14
CA CYS A 460 22.14 4.03 -9.79
C CYS A 460 21.14 4.92 -9.06
N LEU A 461 21.63 5.92 -8.34
CA LEU A 461 20.82 6.93 -7.66
C LEU A 461 20.65 8.16 -8.54
N LYS A 462 19.42 8.62 -8.74
CA LYS A 462 19.16 9.84 -9.49
C LYS A 462 18.06 10.69 -8.84
N GLU A 463 18.31 11.98 -8.69
CA GLU A 463 17.30 12.96 -8.32
C GLU A 463 16.99 13.84 -9.54
N PHE A 464 15.71 14.01 -9.87
CA PHE A 464 15.26 14.79 -11.00
C PHE A 464 14.67 16.12 -10.56
N ASP A 465 14.91 17.16 -11.34
CA ASP A 465 14.33 18.47 -11.12
C ASP A 465 12.79 18.45 -11.26
N SER A 466 12.15 19.38 -10.57
CA SER A 466 10.69 19.55 -10.69
C SER A 466 10.31 19.98 -12.11
N PRO A 467 9.31 19.31 -12.74
CA PRO A 467 8.84 19.70 -14.06
C PRO A 467 7.99 20.98 -14.05
N PHE A 468 7.63 21.46 -12.86
CA PHE A 468 6.77 22.62 -12.71
C PHE A 468 7.59 23.91 -12.77
N PRO A 469 7.11 24.94 -13.52
CA PRO A 469 7.76 26.24 -13.59
C PRO A 469 7.89 26.89 -12.21
N PRO A 470 9.07 27.38 -11.83
CA PRO A 470 9.27 28.01 -10.51
C PRO A 470 8.35 29.22 -10.26
N GLU A 471 7.99 29.95 -11.32
CA GLU A 471 7.05 31.08 -11.28
C GLU A 471 5.62 30.70 -10.89
N ASN A 472 5.25 29.44 -11.05
CA ASN A 472 3.93 28.94 -10.67
C ASN A 472 3.89 28.46 -9.20
N ARG A 473 5.02 28.52 -8.50
CA ARG A 473 5.14 28.00 -7.13
C ARG A 473 5.78 29.03 -6.21
N LEU A 474 5.17 29.21 -5.03
CA LEU A 474 5.74 29.98 -3.94
C LEU A 474 5.93 29.10 -2.72
N ILE A 475 7.16 28.97 -2.24
CA ILE A 475 7.49 28.22 -1.02
C ILE A 475 7.95 29.20 0.05
N ILE A 476 7.26 29.23 1.20
CA ILE A 476 7.56 30.11 2.34
C ILE A 476 7.82 29.27 3.58
N VAL A 477 8.83 29.63 4.34
CA VAL A 477 9.11 29.08 5.68
C VAL A 477 9.08 30.21 6.69
N ALA A 478 8.22 30.07 7.71
CA ALA A 478 8.14 31.00 8.82
C ALA A 478 9.18 30.66 9.89
N THR A 479 9.89 31.66 10.40
CA THR A 479 11.02 31.47 11.32
C THR A 479 10.79 32.00 12.74
N ASP A 480 9.59 32.45 13.07
CA ASP A 480 9.19 32.90 14.42
C ASP A 480 8.18 31.93 15.09
N VAL A 481 7.92 30.79 14.47
CA VAL A 481 7.03 29.73 14.95
C VAL A 481 7.71 28.37 14.94
N SER A 482 7.36 27.49 15.89
CA SER A 482 7.93 26.17 16.03
C SER A 482 6.93 25.18 16.62
N SER A 483 6.87 23.98 16.06
CA SER A 483 6.04 22.90 16.61
C SER A 483 6.77 22.05 17.66
N GLU A 484 7.90 22.48 18.16
CA GLU A 484 8.60 21.80 19.25
C GLU A 484 7.70 21.70 20.49
N PHE A 485 7.66 20.50 21.10
CA PHE A 485 6.70 20.22 22.19
C PHE A 485 6.79 21.23 23.35
N LYS A 486 8.01 21.60 23.77
CA LYS A 486 8.28 22.55 24.86
C LYS A 486 7.80 23.97 24.56
N ARG A 487 7.60 24.32 23.29
CA ARG A 487 7.20 25.67 22.83
C ARG A 487 5.72 25.79 22.49
N ARG A 488 4.93 24.73 22.69
CA ARG A 488 3.48 24.71 22.39
C ARG A 488 2.67 25.34 23.52
N ASN A 489 2.84 26.61 23.74
CA ASN A 489 2.08 27.43 24.70
C ASN A 489 0.94 28.21 23.99
N SER A 490 0.16 28.98 24.74
CA SER A 490 -0.93 29.80 24.21
C SER A 490 -0.45 30.82 23.18
N GLU A 491 0.70 31.48 23.42
CA GLU A 491 1.29 32.43 22.48
C GLU A 491 1.58 31.79 21.12
N MET A 492 2.13 30.56 21.12
CA MET A 492 2.40 29.83 19.89
C MET A 492 1.13 29.44 19.15
N LEU A 493 0.06 29.04 19.88
CA LEU A 493 -1.25 28.77 19.27
C LEU A 493 -1.82 30.03 18.62
N ASP A 494 -1.72 31.18 19.27
CA ASP A 494 -2.15 32.48 18.72
C ASP A 494 -1.33 32.90 17.51
N LYS A 495 -0.01 32.67 17.50
CA LYS A 495 0.84 32.90 16.32
C LYS A 495 0.39 32.05 15.14
N TRP A 496 0.18 30.74 15.33
CA TRP A 496 -0.31 29.86 14.24
C TRP A 496 -1.67 30.31 13.73
N ARG A 497 -2.62 30.64 14.63
CA ARG A 497 -3.92 31.21 14.24
C ARG A 497 -3.72 32.45 13.36
N ASN A 498 -2.93 33.43 13.82
CA ASN A 498 -2.66 34.67 13.10
C ASN A 498 -2.07 34.41 11.71
N TYR A 499 -1.10 33.49 11.60
CA TYR A 499 -0.57 33.07 10.30
C TYR A 499 -1.65 32.50 9.39
N ILE A 500 -2.44 31.56 9.86
CA ILE A 500 -3.47 30.90 9.06
C ILE A 500 -4.52 31.90 8.57
N GLU A 501 -4.99 32.81 9.43
CA GLU A 501 -5.94 33.86 9.08
C GLU A 501 -5.34 34.83 8.06
N THR A 502 -4.11 35.30 8.29
CA THR A 502 -3.39 36.22 7.40
C THR A 502 -3.13 35.60 6.02
N ILE A 503 -2.77 34.31 5.97
CA ILE A 503 -2.58 33.55 4.72
C ILE A 503 -3.93 33.40 4.00
N SER A 504 -5.00 33.13 4.76
CA SER A 504 -6.36 32.99 4.26
C SER A 504 -6.82 34.27 3.52
N ASP A 505 -6.53 35.43 4.08
CA ASP A 505 -6.89 36.73 3.50
C ASP A 505 -6.07 37.06 2.24
N ALA A 506 -4.83 36.58 2.16
CA ALA A 506 -3.94 36.82 1.02
C ALA A 506 -4.13 35.82 -0.12
N ASN A 507 -4.62 34.61 0.17
CA ASN A 507 -4.70 33.53 -0.81
C ASN A 507 -5.95 33.62 -1.68
N GLN A 508 -5.79 33.34 -2.97
CA GLN A 508 -6.86 33.23 -3.95
C GLN A 508 -7.23 31.76 -4.16
N GLY A 509 -8.45 31.37 -3.79
CA GLY A 509 -8.95 30.01 -3.95
C GLY A 509 -8.91 29.17 -2.65
N ASN A 510 -9.17 27.87 -2.77
CA ASN A 510 -9.22 26.98 -1.64
C ASN A 510 -7.84 26.76 -1.02
N MET A 511 -7.81 26.61 0.30
CA MET A 511 -6.59 26.29 1.04
C MET A 511 -6.76 25.08 1.94
N ALA A 512 -5.66 24.39 2.24
CA ALA A 512 -5.60 23.31 3.21
C ALA A 512 -4.56 23.61 4.28
N VAL A 513 -4.90 23.36 5.53
CA VAL A 513 -4.04 23.51 6.71
C VAL A 513 -3.83 22.14 7.33
N PHE A 514 -2.61 21.64 7.30
CA PHE A 514 -2.27 20.34 7.85
C PHE A 514 -1.39 20.46 9.08
N PHE A 515 -1.83 19.82 10.15
CA PHE A 515 -1.15 19.80 11.44
C PHE A 515 -0.33 18.53 11.65
N THR A 516 0.59 18.57 12.61
CA THR A 516 1.39 17.39 12.99
C THR A 516 0.57 16.31 13.71
N SER A 517 -0.57 16.67 14.30
CA SER A 517 -1.45 15.74 14.99
C SER A 517 -2.89 16.28 15.13
N TYR A 518 -3.85 15.38 15.30
CA TYR A 518 -5.24 15.75 15.61
C TYR A 518 -5.35 16.57 16.90
N GLY A 519 -4.57 16.24 17.93
CA GLY A 519 -4.54 16.98 19.18
C GLY A 519 -4.12 18.45 19.02
N LEU A 520 -3.13 18.73 18.14
CA LEU A 520 -2.73 20.10 17.84
C LEU A 520 -3.80 20.82 17.01
N MET A 521 -4.35 20.15 15.99
CA MET A 521 -5.45 20.68 15.19
C MET A 521 -6.64 21.11 16.06
N HIS A 522 -7.07 20.26 16.98
CA HIS A 522 -8.19 20.54 17.88
C HIS A 522 -7.93 21.69 18.88
N LYS A 523 -6.65 22.00 19.19
CA LYS A 523 -6.29 23.16 20.01
C LYS A 523 -6.38 24.48 19.22
N VAL A 524 -6.07 24.47 17.93
CA VAL A 524 -6.07 25.68 17.08
C VAL A 524 -7.45 25.97 16.50
N LEU A 525 -8.22 24.95 16.11
CA LEU A 525 -9.55 25.10 15.49
C LEU A 525 -10.51 26.03 16.23
N PRO A 526 -10.68 25.96 17.58
CA PRO A 526 -11.59 26.83 18.31
C PRO A 526 -11.17 28.29 18.33
N LEU A 527 -9.90 28.58 18.06
CA LEU A 527 -9.36 29.92 18.05
C LEU A 527 -9.58 30.65 16.71
N MET A 528 -9.90 29.90 15.64
CA MET A 528 -9.99 30.41 14.28
C MET A 528 -11.13 31.40 14.10
N ARG A 529 -10.84 32.54 13.46
CA ARG A 529 -11.79 33.58 13.05
C ARG A 529 -11.69 33.78 11.54
N THR A 530 -12.54 33.11 10.79
CA THR A 530 -12.52 33.16 9.32
C THR A 530 -13.91 33.16 8.73
N ASN A 531 -14.09 33.85 7.61
CA ASN A 531 -15.33 33.83 6.82
C ASN A 531 -15.36 32.67 5.82
N ARG A 532 -14.25 31.93 5.67
CA ARG A 532 -14.17 30.78 4.77
C ARG A 532 -14.94 29.60 5.35
N LYS A 533 -15.50 28.76 4.48
CA LYS A 533 -16.14 27.52 4.88
C LYS A 533 -15.08 26.52 5.37
N MET A 534 -15.13 26.17 6.66
CA MET A 534 -14.22 25.18 7.23
C MET A 534 -14.69 23.75 6.93
N ILE A 535 -13.77 22.91 6.49
CA ILE A 535 -13.91 21.45 6.30
C ILE A 535 -12.89 20.79 7.21
N VAL A 536 -13.32 19.95 8.15
CA VAL A 536 -12.43 19.32 9.14
C VAL A 536 -12.34 17.83 8.90
N GLU A 537 -11.11 17.31 8.84
CA GLU A 537 -10.85 15.89 8.74
C GLU A 537 -11.27 15.15 10.01
N LEU A 538 -12.22 14.23 9.90
CA LEU A 538 -12.68 13.33 10.95
C LEU A 538 -12.40 11.88 10.57
N GLN A 539 -12.47 10.95 11.53
CA GLN A 539 -12.24 9.52 11.26
C GLN A 539 -13.15 8.94 10.17
N LYS A 540 -14.40 9.43 10.07
CA LYS A 540 -15.41 9.00 9.10
C LYS A 540 -15.40 9.81 7.80
N THR A 541 -14.52 10.80 7.64
CA THR A 541 -14.48 11.68 6.46
C THR A 541 -14.17 10.84 5.21
N ARG A 542 -14.99 11.00 4.17
CA ARG A 542 -14.81 10.38 2.87
C ARG A 542 -14.10 11.33 1.91
N ARG A 543 -13.05 10.84 1.25
CA ARG A 543 -12.22 11.64 0.33
C ARG A 543 -13.04 12.27 -0.81
N SER A 544 -13.95 11.50 -1.40
CA SER A 544 -14.81 11.97 -2.51
C SER A 544 -15.70 13.16 -2.11
N GLU A 545 -16.28 13.11 -0.92
CA GLU A 545 -17.13 14.18 -0.41
C GLU A 545 -16.37 15.49 -0.22
N VAL A 546 -15.11 15.40 0.28
CA VAL A 546 -14.25 16.59 0.46
C VAL A 546 -13.87 17.20 -0.89
N ILE A 547 -13.47 16.38 -1.86
CA ILE A 547 -13.13 16.86 -3.21
C ILE A 547 -14.35 17.57 -3.85
N GLU A 548 -15.52 16.96 -3.73
CA GLU A 548 -16.77 17.53 -4.26
C GLU A 548 -17.12 18.86 -3.60
N GLN A 549 -17.01 18.97 -2.27
CA GLN A 549 -17.24 20.22 -1.55
C GLN A 549 -16.25 21.31 -1.95
N MET A 550 -14.95 20.96 -2.11
CA MET A 550 -13.93 21.90 -2.54
C MET A 550 -14.09 22.33 -4.00
N ALA A 551 -14.60 21.45 -4.85
CA ALA A 551 -14.86 21.77 -6.27
C ALA A 551 -16.04 22.72 -6.45
N ARG A 552 -17.04 22.69 -5.55
CA ARG A 552 -18.23 23.54 -5.64
C ARG A 552 -17.98 25.01 -5.28
N ARG A 553 -16.92 25.29 -4.50
CA ARG A 553 -16.61 26.64 -3.99
C ARG A 553 -15.09 26.84 -3.97
N SER A 554 -14.66 28.08 -4.17
CA SER A 554 -13.25 28.48 -4.14
C SER A 554 -12.78 29.12 -2.83
N ASP A 555 -13.65 29.17 -1.81
CA ASP A 555 -13.41 29.83 -0.52
C ASP A 555 -13.41 28.83 0.65
N ASN A 556 -13.10 27.56 0.41
CA ASN A 556 -13.01 26.57 1.49
C ASN A 556 -11.63 26.60 2.17
N MET A 557 -11.63 26.28 3.44
CA MET A 557 -10.45 26.03 4.26
C MET A 557 -10.54 24.61 4.84
N LEU A 558 -9.70 23.72 4.35
CA LEU A 558 -9.62 22.34 4.81
C LEU A 558 -8.63 22.23 5.97
N PHE A 559 -9.03 21.58 7.04
CA PHE A 559 -8.18 21.24 8.18
C PHE A 559 -7.96 19.73 8.23
N GLY A 560 -6.71 19.31 8.28
CA GLY A 560 -6.33 17.90 8.34
C GLY A 560 -5.00 17.67 9.05
N VAL A 561 -4.52 16.42 9.00
CA VAL A 561 -3.26 16.02 9.64
C VAL A 561 -2.29 15.49 8.60
N MET A 562 -1.00 15.87 8.72
CA MET A 562 0.08 15.33 7.89
C MET A 562 0.20 13.82 8.12
N GLY A 563 0.20 13.01 7.05
CA GLY A 563 0.08 11.56 7.14
C GLY A 563 -1.36 11.05 7.28
N GLY A 564 -2.36 11.96 7.34
CA GLY A 564 -3.79 11.62 7.40
C GLY A 564 -4.40 11.32 6.01
N LYS A 565 -5.69 10.95 6.03
CA LYS A 565 -6.42 10.54 4.80
C LYS A 565 -6.49 11.62 3.73
N LEU A 566 -6.45 12.90 4.12
CA LEU A 566 -6.58 14.06 3.23
C LEU A 566 -5.23 14.65 2.83
N SER A 567 -4.12 14.24 3.47
CA SER A 567 -2.77 14.62 3.10
C SER A 567 -2.05 13.57 2.26
N GLU A 568 -2.43 12.28 2.37
CA GLU A 568 -1.82 11.17 1.62
C GLU A 568 -2.85 10.42 0.76
N GLY A 569 -2.44 9.99 -0.44
CA GLY A 569 -3.24 9.13 -1.31
C GLY A 569 -4.53 9.76 -1.85
N ILE A 570 -4.67 11.09 -1.80
CA ILE A 570 -5.76 11.87 -2.39
C ILE A 570 -5.20 12.75 -3.52
N ASP A 571 -5.98 12.92 -4.56
CA ASP A 571 -5.68 13.83 -5.65
C ASP A 571 -6.64 15.02 -5.62
N TYR A 572 -6.11 16.23 -5.77
CA TYR A 572 -6.88 17.48 -5.85
C TYR A 572 -6.78 18.00 -7.30
N PRO A 573 -7.67 17.56 -8.21
CA PRO A 573 -7.56 17.84 -9.64
C PRO A 573 -7.90 19.32 -9.96
N ASN A 574 -7.47 19.76 -11.15
CA ASN A 574 -7.88 21.04 -11.73
C ASN A 574 -7.54 22.27 -10.86
N ASN A 575 -6.41 22.24 -10.19
CA ASN A 575 -5.96 23.32 -9.29
C ASN A 575 -7.01 23.74 -8.22
N ILE A 576 -7.84 22.78 -7.77
CA ILE A 576 -8.84 23.01 -6.73
C ILE A 576 -8.19 23.58 -5.46
N LEU A 577 -6.95 23.18 -5.17
CA LEU A 577 -6.19 23.60 -4.00
C LEU A 577 -5.07 24.54 -4.42
N THR A 578 -5.14 25.79 -4.00
CA THR A 578 -4.18 26.84 -4.34
C THR A 578 -3.19 27.21 -3.26
N CYS A 579 -3.42 26.74 -2.03
CA CYS A 579 -2.50 26.95 -0.90
C CYS A 579 -2.51 25.75 0.03
N VAL A 580 -1.32 25.32 0.45
CA VAL A 580 -1.12 24.37 1.55
C VAL A 580 -0.31 25.02 2.64
N VAL A 581 -0.82 24.97 3.87
CA VAL A 581 -0.14 25.39 5.09
C VAL A 581 0.21 24.15 5.91
N ALA A 582 1.49 23.90 6.12
CA ALA A 582 1.99 22.83 6.97
C ALA A 582 2.37 23.42 8.35
N VAL A 583 1.61 23.09 9.39
CA VAL A 583 1.85 23.57 10.75
C VAL A 583 2.76 22.60 11.48
N GLY A 584 4.07 22.89 11.43
CA GLY A 584 5.10 22.15 12.11
C GLY A 584 5.76 21.03 11.28
N LEU A 585 6.74 20.35 11.88
CA LEU A 585 7.39 19.15 11.37
C LEU A 585 6.75 17.89 11.99
N PRO A 586 6.24 16.95 11.18
CA PRO A 586 5.50 15.77 11.66
C PRO A 586 6.43 14.65 12.14
N TYR A 587 7.26 14.95 13.13
CA TYR A 587 8.11 13.95 13.78
C TYR A 587 7.28 12.84 14.41
N ALA A 588 7.80 11.62 14.39
CA ALA A 588 7.24 10.50 15.14
C ALA A 588 7.24 10.80 16.64
N THR A 589 6.33 10.18 17.38
CA THR A 589 6.34 10.23 18.84
C THR A 589 7.66 9.64 19.34
N TRP A 590 8.28 10.33 20.29
CA TRP A 590 9.53 9.86 20.90
C TRP A 590 9.21 8.81 21.95
N ASP A 591 9.04 7.59 21.51
CA ASP A 591 8.77 6.41 22.34
C ASP A 591 9.98 5.47 22.41
N VAL A 592 9.84 4.39 23.14
CA VAL A 592 10.90 3.40 23.34
C VAL A 592 11.30 2.73 22.02
N TYR A 593 10.35 2.46 21.11
CA TYR A 593 10.67 1.89 19.81
C TYR A 593 11.47 2.87 18.94
N GLN A 594 11.04 4.13 18.91
CA GLN A 594 11.70 5.16 18.11
C GLN A 594 13.13 5.40 18.57
N LYS A 595 13.35 5.37 19.89
CA LYS A 595 14.71 5.47 20.48
C LYS A 595 15.58 4.27 20.10
N ALA A 596 15.08 3.06 20.26
CA ALA A 596 15.80 1.85 19.92
C ALA A 596 16.11 1.73 18.43
N LEU A 597 15.14 2.11 17.56
CA LEU A 597 15.35 2.17 16.11
C LEU A 597 16.47 3.16 15.75
N MET A 598 16.50 4.32 16.40
CA MET A 598 17.55 5.30 16.17
C MET A 598 18.92 4.78 16.59
N GLU A 599 19.02 4.14 17.75
CA GLU A 599 20.26 3.53 18.27
C GLU A 599 20.75 2.41 17.35
N HIS A 600 19.85 1.52 16.90
CA HIS A 600 20.16 0.48 15.95
C HIS A 600 20.68 1.04 14.62
N LEU A 601 20.00 2.05 14.05
CA LEU A 601 20.44 2.68 12.80
C LEU A 601 21.71 3.51 12.98
N GLU A 602 21.99 4.07 14.16
CA GLU A 602 23.26 4.74 14.46
C GLU A 602 24.42 3.75 14.47
N HIS A 603 24.19 2.55 15.01
CA HIS A 603 25.20 1.48 14.99
C HIS A 603 25.49 1.00 13.57
N GLN A 604 24.45 0.82 12.74
CA GLN A 604 24.62 0.39 11.36
C GLN A 604 25.14 1.48 10.42
N PHE A 605 24.76 2.73 10.67
CA PHE A 605 25.09 3.90 9.85
C PHE A 605 25.58 5.04 10.75
N PRO A 606 26.85 5.03 11.18
CA PRO A 606 27.39 6.02 12.09
C PRO A 606 27.10 7.46 11.66
N GLN A 607 26.66 8.29 12.60
CA GLN A 607 26.22 9.68 12.45
C GLN A 607 24.95 9.90 11.62
N LYS A 608 24.24 8.83 11.23
CA LYS A 608 23.02 8.90 10.40
C LYS A 608 21.76 8.40 11.11
N GLY A 609 21.88 7.76 12.27
CA GLY A 609 20.75 7.13 12.96
C GLY A 609 19.57 8.07 13.18
N ARG A 610 19.83 9.28 13.68
CA ARG A 610 18.78 10.30 13.85
C ARG A 610 18.17 10.74 12.52
N THR A 611 18.95 10.86 11.47
CA THR A 611 18.45 11.23 10.15
C THR A 611 17.53 10.14 9.62
N TYR A 612 17.95 8.89 9.67
CA TYR A 612 17.24 7.76 9.09
C TYR A 612 15.98 7.36 9.87
N ALA A 613 16.07 7.37 11.21
CA ALA A 613 14.94 7.01 12.06
C ALA A 613 13.92 8.14 12.24
N TYR A 614 14.33 9.39 12.22
CA TYR A 614 13.50 10.48 12.76
C TYR A 614 13.29 11.65 11.80
N SER A 615 14.35 12.29 11.24
CA SER A 615 14.15 13.47 10.41
C SER A 615 13.70 13.15 8.98
N ALA A 616 14.29 12.17 8.32
CA ALA A 616 13.89 11.82 6.95
C ALA A 616 12.42 11.37 6.83
N PRO A 617 11.86 10.53 7.72
CA PRO A 617 10.43 10.21 7.71
C PRO A 617 9.52 11.44 7.93
N ALA A 618 9.93 12.39 8.79
CA ALA A 618 9.18 13.61 9.02
C ALA A 618 9.18 14.53 7.78
N ILE A 619 10.35 14.70 7.18
CA ILE A 619 10.53 15.47 5.94
C ILE A 619 9.71 14.84 4.80
N LEU A 620 9.73 13.54 4.65
CA LEU A 620 8.92 12.82 3.67
C LEU A 620 7.43 13.20 3.80
N ARG A 621 6.85 13.11 5.00
CA ARG A 621 5.45 13.47 5.25
C ARG A 621 5.17 14.94 4.96
N LEU A 622 6.10 15.83 5.33
CA LEU A 622 6.01 17.26 5.02
C LEU A 622 5.93 17.48 3.51
N ILE A 623 6.88 16.95 2.75
CA ILE A 623 6.94 17.12 1.29
C ILE A 623 5.75 16.49 0.58
N GLN A 624 5.28 15.33 1.03
CA GLN A 624 4.06 14.70 0.51
C GLN A 624 2.83 15.59 0.71
N THR A 625 2.73 16.24 1.86
CA THR A 625 1.66 17.19 2.18
C THR A 625 1.76 18.44 1.30
N CYS A 626 2.94 19.01 1.19
CA CYS A 626 3.21 20.18 0.34
C CYS A 626 2.96 19.90 -1.15
N GLY A 627 3.25 18.70 -1.62
CA GLY A 627 3.06 18.27 -3.00
C GLY A 627 1.58 18.16 -3.46
N ARG A 628 0.61 18.50 -2.60
CA ARG A 628 -0.82 18.50 -2.97
C ARG A 628 -1.24 19.70 -3.81
N VAL A 629 -0.47 20.76 -3.80
CA VAL A 629 -0.79 22.01 -4.53
C VAL A 629 -0.56 21.86 -6.03
N HIS A 630 0.49 21.17 -6.46
CA HIS A 630 0.87 21.09 -7.88
C HIS A 630 0.70 19.67 -8.44
N ARG A 631 -0.05 19.53 -9.52
CA ARG A 631 -0.29 18.29 -10.26
C ARG A 631 0.03 18.42 -11.74
N SER A 632 -0.13 19.61 -12.30
CA SER A 632 0.19 19.94 -13.68
C SER A 632 1.13 21.16 -13.76
N ALA A 633 1.76 21.34 -14.91
CA ALA A 633 2.67 22.48 -15.13
C ALA A 633 1.93 23.84 -15.07
N ASN A 634 0.62 23.84 -15.26
CA ASN A 634 -0.20 25.05 -15.25
C ASN A 634 -0.76 25.39 -13.86
N ASP A 635 -0.63 24.49 -12.88
CA ASP A 635 -1.14 24.74 -11.53
C ASP A 635 -0.29 25.81 -10.85
N LYS A 636 -0.96 26.78 -10.25
CA LYS A 636 -0.33 27.87 -9.49
C LYS A 636 -0.71 27.76 -8.03
N GLY A 637 0.25 27.90 -7.13
CA GLY A 637 -0.07 27.86 -5.71
C GLY A 637 1.07 28.11 -4.74
N CYS A 638 0.67 28.29 -3.48
CA CYS A 638 1.53 28.63 -2.37
C CYS A 638 1.72 27.43 -1.43
N ILE A 639 2.92 27.22 -0.95
CA ILE A 639 3.29 26.29 0.10
C ILE A 639 3.83 27.10 1.25
N VAL A 640 3.22 27.03 2.42
CA VAL A 640 3.68 27.76 3.62
C VAL A 640 3.97 26.74 4.72
N ILE A 641 5.17 26.76 5.24
CA ILE A 641 5.62 25.87 6.32
C ILE A 641 5.83 26.71 7.59
N LEU A 642 5.03 26.44 8.60
CA LEU A 642 5.05 27.14 9.88
C LEU A 642 5.94 26.41 10.90
N ASP A 643 7.25 26.38 10.63
CA ASP A 643 8.26 25.83 11.55
C ASP A 643 9.67 26.29 11.19
N GLU A 644 10.31 27.05 12.08
CA GLU A 644 11.65 27.59 11.90
C GLU A 644 12.72 26.53 11.61
N ARG A 645 12.55 25.33 12.18
CA ARG A 645 13.52 24.23 12.04
C ARG A 645 13.74 23.79 10.60
N VAL A 646 12.79 24.06 9.71
CA VAL A 646 12.91 23.74 8.28
C VAL A 646 13.98 24.60 7.60
N ALA A 647 14.23 25.81 8.12
CA ALA A 647 15.28 26.69 7.63
C ALA A 647 16.70 26.33 8.15
N HIS A 648 16.79 25.47 9.18
CA HIS A 648 18.10 25.05 9.73
C HIS A 648 18.86 24.20 8.71
N PRO A 649 20.16 24.36 8.56
CA PRO A 649 20.99 23.66 7.56
C PRO A 649 20.78 22.14 7.55
N ASN A 650 20.76 21.52 8.74
CA ASN A 650 20.63 20.06 8.89
C ASN A 650 19.29 19.51 8.38
N ILE A 651 18.23 20.31 8.35
CA ILE A 651 16.93 19.92 7.81
C ILE A 651 16.82 20.35 6.35
N LYS A 652 17.24 21.59 6.06
CA LYS A 652 17.19 22.16 4.71
C LYS A 652 17.89 21.28 3.68
N GLN A 653 19.08 20.76 3.99
CA GLN A 653 19.83 19.87 3.08
C GLN A 653 19.15 18.52 2.78
N GLN A 654 18.20 18.10 3.60
CA GLN A 654 17.42 16.88 3.38
C GLN A 654 16.16 17.12 2.52
N LEU A 655 15.81 18.38 2.23
CA LEU A 655 14.70 18.73 1.35
C LEU A 655 15.08 18.50 -0.11
N PRO A 656 14.12 18.26 -1.02
CA PRO A 656 14.36 18.23 -2.44
C PRO A 656 15.05 19.51 -2.94
N VAL A 657 15.91 19.39 -3.94
CA VAL A 657 16.75 20.49 -4.45
C VAL A 657 15.92 21.72 -4.80
N TYR A 658 14.75 21.57 -5.41
CA TYR A 658 13.88 22.69 -5.74
C TYR A 658 13.34 23.43 -4.51
N PHE A 659 13.05 22.72 -3.40
CA PHE A 659 12.68 23.35 -2.13
C PHE A 659 13.83 24.20 -1.59
N GLN A 660 15.04 23.64 -1.58
CA GLN A 660 16.22 24.35 -1.07
C GLN A 660 16.50 25.65 -1.83
N LYS A 661 16.29 25.65 -3.17
CA LYS A 661 16.55 26.79 -4.06
C LYS A 661 15.45 27.85 -4.02
N GLU A 662 14.19 27.46 -3.91
CA GLU A 662 13.03 28.34 -4.09
C GLU A 662 12.43 28.86 -2.77
N MET A 663 12.86 28.29 -1.64
CA MET A 663 12.36 28.62 -0.32
C MET A 663 12.66 30.09 0.06
N LYS A 664 11.60 30.84 0.42
CA LYS A 664 11.66 32.19 0.95
C LYS A 664 11.38 32.17 2.45
N ILE A 665 12.05 33.05 3.18
CA ILE A 665 11.88 33.18 4.63
C ILE A 665 10.88 34.30 4.93
N ALA A 666 9.91 34.01 5.80
CA ALA A 666 9.04 34.99 6.42
C ALA A 666 9.39 35.09 7.91
N LYS A 667 9.69 36.33 8.38
CA LYS A 667 10.06 36.58 9.77
C LYS A 667 8.82 36.69 10.69
N ASN A 668 7.66 36.96 10.11
CA ASN A 668 6.38 37.09 10.79
C ASN A 668 5.21 36.91 9.80
N ALA A 669 3.98 36.94 10.28
CA ALA A 669 2.77 36.77 9.48
C ALA A 669 2.57 37.88 8.41
N VAL A 670 3.06 39.10 8.67
CA VAL A 670 2.97 40.25 7.73
C VAL A 670 3.86 39.99 6.51
N ASP A 671 5.12 39.59 6.73
CA ASP A 671 6.05 39.23 5.65
C ASP A 671 5.45 38.11 4.78
N CYS A 672 4.83 37.10 5.42
CA CYS A 672 4.18 36.00 4.73
C CYS A 672 3.04 36.49 3.83
N ASN A 673 2.19 37.41 4.32
CA ASN A 673 1.11 38.02 3.58
C ASN A 673 1.62 38.76 2.33
N GLU A 674 2.65 39.58 2.50
CA GLU A 674 3.26 40.38 1.42
C GLU A 674 3.80 39.49 0.30
N LEU A 675 4.49 38.40 0.68
CA LEU A 675 4.99 37.40 -0.27
C LEU A 675 3.87 36.73 -1.07
N ILE A 676 2.77 36.35 -0.40
CA ILE A 676 1.62 35.71 -1.05
C ILE A 676 0.89 36.69 -1.98
N LYS A 677 0.61 37.92 -1.50
CA LYS A 677 -0.01 38.95 -2.34
C LYS A 677 0.83 39.30 -3.57
N GLY A 678 2.15 39.40 -3.38
CA GLY A 678 3.10 39.64 -4.48
C GLY A 678 3.11 38.51 -5.51
N PHE A 679 3.00 37.26 -5.07
CA PHE A 679 2.89 36.09 -5.95
C PHE A 679 1.63 36.12 -6.78
N TRP A 680 0.46 36.34 -6.17
CA TRP A 680 -0.81 36.37 -6.89
C TRP A 680 -0.94 37.56 -7.82
N LYS A 681 -0.37 38.72 -7.47
CA LYS A 681 -0.32 39.89 -8.37
C LYS A 681 0.49 39.58 -9.64
N LYS A 682 1.65 38.94 -9.52
CA LYS A 682 2.45 38.52 -10.67
C LYS A 682 1.72 37.47 -11.51
N ALA A 683 1.07 36.51 -10.84
CA ALA A 683 0.31 35.44 -11.51
C ALA A 683 -0.89 35.97 -12.32
N ALA A 684 -1.49 37.10 -11.93
CA ALA A 684 -2.55 37.78 -12.66
C ALA A 684 -2.02 38.49 -13.92
N CYS A 685 -0.84 39.15 -13.83
CA CYS A 685 -0.23 39.85 -14.97
C CYS A 685 0.25 38.92 -16.10
N THR A 686 0.48 37.65 -15.84
CA THR A 686 0.87 36.66 -16.87
C THR A 686 -0.32 36.06 -17.64
N LYS A 687 -1.55 36.44 -17.33
CA LYS A 687 -2.77 36.02 -18.06
C LYS A 687 -3.23 37.02 -19.13
N THR A 688 -2.62 38.20 -19.18
CA THR A 688 -2.77 39.21 -20.27
C THR A 688 -1.61 39.07 -21.25
#